data_77a70975f02ca5f7a7c7f82bfdee8a9e
#
_entry.id   77a70975f02ca5f7a7c7f82bfdee8a9e
#
_cell.length_a   1.000
_cell.length_b   1.000
_cell.length_c   1.000
_cell.angle_alpha   90.00
_cell.angle_beta   90.00
_cell.angle_gamma   90.00
#
_symmetry.space_group_name_H-M   'P 1'
#
loop_
_entity.id
_entity.type
_entity.pdbx_description
1 polymer ?
#
loop_
_entity_poly.entity_id
_entity_poly.type
_entity_poly.pdbx_seq_one_letter_code
_entity_poly.pdbx_strand_id
1 'polypeptide(L)'
;ETPQSVKVLTREYLDDANINSFQDMLNTVTGLAANRWDERQYPTARGFEVDYYLFDSVPSTVGMDASDPDLTMYDRVELVKGANGLMTGAGNPAIAINMIRKHADSKELTGRLSTSFGSWDNYSSTVDISAPLTRDGDVRGRLVVKHETKDSFMDGYEKENNVLYGVIDADLTDSTYVSVGASYQNLERDGVRWGGLPAFYSDGTRTNFDRSKIISSDWTYWDTDTISAFATMKQKLFKDVNLNINYSYRELKQETALLYFGPSYANGGTVPNTGTVDKATNQGVGSLSTWSDRTKTTENNIDTFISAPFTLGGLQQEVVAGFMYNQSKNDTWYSGSPTLSGATIDFDDINMPLAGDISNTNLYQVPNKTTQTGAYLAGKFILLEPLKLITGVRVSNWKYESEDGVNNRKFNNEVTPYAGLVFDFLDDYSWYASYTEIFKPEDKRNVNGEYLDPRNGNSLETGLKGEFLDGQLNASLAVFKTQQDNVAEAIDNVFIPDANGDPTKEQAYRSVDGVESKGIEFELDGKITNNWDMSFGITHFSAEDAAGKKVETLASRTTANLFTKYTLDKWSVGGGVNYKSAFYTGEGSQKITQDAYALANLMVAYDIDQNIKAQLNINNLFDKKYYEGIGVNSMVYGEPRNATLTFRYQF
;
A
#
# COMPACT_ATOMS: atom_id res chain seq x y z
N GLU A 1 -17.56 -11.85 10.23
CA GLU A 1 -17.85 -12.87 9.19
C GLU A 1 -17.85 -12.22 7.79
N THR A 2 -16.69 -12.08 7.19
CA THR A 2 -16.55 -11.54 5.83
C THR A 2 -16.38 -12.71 4.86
N PRO A 3 -17.23 -12.87 3.81
CA PRO A 3 -17.10 -13.92 2.82
C PRO A 3 -16.00 -13.60 1.79
N GLN A 4 -14.81 -13.27 2.28
CA GLN A 4 -13.61 -12.98 1.52
C GLN A 4 -12.38 -13.41 2.34
N SER A 5 -11.23 -13.51 1.69
CA SER A 5 -9.94 -13.71 2.35
C SER A 5 -9.54 -12.44 3.09
N VAL A 6 -9.36 -12.53 4.40
CA VAL A 6 -9.03 -11.41 5.29
C VAL A 6 -7.80 -11.75 6.10
N LYS A 7 -6.88 -10.80 6.23
CA LYS A 7 -5.70 -10.85 7.12
C LYS A 7 -5.71 -9.64 8.03
N VAL A 8 -5.43 -9.86 9.32
CA VAL A 8 -5.25 -8.79 10.30
C VAL A 8 -3.83 -8.83 10.84
N LEU A 9 -3.12 -7.71 10.70
CA LEU A 9 -1.82 -7.50 11.32
C LEU A 9 -2.05 -6.74 12.62
N THR A 10 -1.98 -7.46 13.73
CA THR A 10 -2.21 -6.90 15.07
C THR A 10 -1.05 -6.02 15.51
N ARG A 11 -1.27 -5.11 16.46
CA ARG A 11 -0.19 -4.30 17.04
C ARG A 11 0.91 -5.16 17.66
N GLU A 12 0.55 -6.23 18.34
CA GLU A 12 1.53 -7.17 18.91
C GLU A 12 2.42 -7.80 17.83
N TYR A 13 1.83 -8.28 16.74
CA TYR A 13 2.59 -8.82 15.61
C TYR A 13 3.53 -7.79 14.99
N LEU A 14 3.04 -6.57 14.74
CA LEU A 14 3.83 -5.48 14.17
C LEU A 14 5.02 -5.12 15.08
N ASP A 15 4.81 -5.10 16.38
CA ASP A 15 5.85 -4.83 17.37
C ASP A 15 6.87 -5.96 17.50
N ASP A 16 6.42 -7.21 17.54
CA ASP A 16 7.28 -8.40 17.64
C ASP A 16 8.17 -8.57 16.40
N ALA A 17 7.60 -8.35 15.22
CA ALA A 17 8.32 -8.42 13.95
C ALA A 17 9.11 -7.15 13.61
N ASN A 18 9.03 -6.10 14.45
CA ASN A 18 9.65 -4.80 14.24
C ASN A 18 9.25 -4.15 12.90
N ILE A 19 7.95 -4.19 12.59
CA ILE A 19 7.35 -3.58 11.41
C ILE A 19 6.88 -2.17 11.80
N ASN A 20 7.57 -1.14 11.31
CA ASN A 20 7.37 0.25 11.75
C ASN A 20 6.79 1.15 10.68
N SER A 21 6.94 0.80 9.41
CA SER A 21 6.45 1.58 8.29
C SER A 21 5.57 0.75 7.34
N PHE A 22 4.86 1.44 6.46
CA PHE A 22 4.10 0.81 5.40
C PHE A 22 4.99 -0.05 4.49
N GLN A 23 6.19 0.42 4.19
CA GLN A 23 7.18 -0.32 3.41
C GLN A 23 7.59 -1.63 4.08
N ASP A 24 7.89 -1.59 5.38
CA ASP A 24 8.25 -2.80 6.14
C ASP A 24 7.12 -3.83 6.06
N MET A 25 5.87 -3.36 6.19
CA MET A 25 4.68 -4.19 6.15
C MET A 25 4.52 -4.90 4.80
N LEU A 26 4.72 -4.22 3.68
CA LEU A 26 4.52 -4.79 2.35
C LEU A 26 5.35 -6.05 2.11
N ASN A 27 6.53 -6.13 2.71
CA ASN A 27 7.42 -7.28 2.57
C ASN A 27 7.01 -8.50 3.40
N THR A 28 6.08 -8.35 4.33
CA THR A 28 5.66 -9.40 5.28
C THR A 28 4.25 -9.92 5.01
N VAL A 29 3.48 -9.29 4.14
CA VAL A 29 2.11 -9.70 3.81
C VAL A 29 2.12 -10.70 2.66
N THR A 30 1.53 -11.86 2.90
CA THR A 30 1.37 -12.91 1.90
C THR A 30 0.48 -12.45 0.75
N GLY A 31 0.93 -12.67 -0.48
CA GLY A 31 0.21 -12.29 -1.69
C GLY A 31 0.38 -10.83 -2.11
N LEU A 32 1.08 -10.00 -1.32
CA LEU A 32 1.55 -8.71 -1.78
C LEU A 32 2.95 -8.81 -2.39
N ALA A 33 3.14 -8.13 -3.49
CA ALA A 33 4.45 -7.89 -4.08
C ALA A 33 4.66 -6.38 -4.16
N ALA A 34 5.83 -5.90 -3.70
CA ALA A 34 6.26 -4.54 -3.89
C ALA A 34 7.52 -4.56 -4.77
N ASN A 35 7.46 -3.92 -5.92
CA ASN A 35 8.62 -3.72 -6.78
C ASN A 35 9.14 -2.30 -6.52
N ARG A 36 10.15 -2.20 -5.66
CA ARG A 36 10.70 -0.92 -5.24
C ARG A 36 11.90 -0.51 -6.07
N TRP A 37 11.83 0.65 -6.73
CA TRP A 37 12.88 1.21 -7.56
C TRP A 37 13.67 2.33 -6.89
N ASP A 38 12.95 3.15 -6.15
CA ASP A 38 13.39 4.34 -5.46
C ASP A 38 12.58 4.50 -4.17
N GLU A 39 12.20 5.69 -3.79
CA GLU A 39 11.38 5.91 -2.60
C GLU A 39 9.91 5.54 -2.81
N ARG A 40 9.49 5.34 -4.05
CA ARG A 40 8.11 4.94 -4.37
C ARG A 40 7.92 3.43 -4.26
N GLN A 41 6.70 3.08 -3.93
CA GLN A 41 6.27 1.70 -3.78
C GLN A 41 5.02 1.48 -4.63
N TYR A 42 5.05 0.43 -5.44
CA TYR A 42 3.93 0.04 -6.29
C TYR A 42 3.48 -1.38 -5.91
N PRO A 43 2.75 -1.52 -4.79
CA PRO A 43 2.30 -2.85 -4.37
C PRO A 43 1.30 -3.42 -5.36
N THR A 44 1.40 -4.72 -5.60
CA THR A 44 0.46 -5.50 -6.38
C THR A 44 -0.07 -6.67 -5.57
N ALA A 45 -1.32 -7.04 -5.81
CA ALA A 45 -1.94 -8.22 -5.23
C ALA A 45 -2.77 -8.93 -6.29
N ARG A 46 -2.66 -10.26 -6.35
CA ARG A 46 -3.38 -11.10 -7.34
C ARG A 46 -3.16 -10.66 -8.79
N GLY A 47 -2.02 -10.03 -9.12
CA GLY A 47 -1.71 -9.53 -10.46
C GLY A 47 -2.29 -8.15 -10.80
N PHE A 48 -2.77 -7.41 -9.83
CA PHE A 48 -3.30 -6.05 -10.00
C PHE A 48 -2.61 -5.08 -9.05
N GLU A 49 -2.40 -3.86 -9.52
CA GLU A 49 -1.84 -2.77 -8.71
C GLU A 49 -2.83 -2.32 -7.64
N VAL A 50 -2.31 -2.04 -6.43
CA VAL A 50 -3.08 -1.44 -5.33
C VAL A 50 -3.12 0.07 -5.54
N ASP A 51 -4.29 0.63 -5.82
CA ASP A 51 -4.46 2.04 -6.16
C ASP A 51 -5.42 2.81 -5.25
N TYR A 52 -5.85 2.19 -4.16
CA TYR A 52 -6.61 2.82 -3.09
C TYR A 52 -6.25 2.22 -1.73
N TYR A 53 -6.47 2.98 -0.68
CA TYR A 53 -6.22 2.60 0.70
C TYR A 53 -7.40 3.05 1.56
N LEU A 54 -7.53 2.50 2.77
CA LEU A 54 -8.54 2.93 3.72
C LEU A 54 -7.87 3.38 5.03
N PHE A 55 -8.45 4.41 5.64
CA PHE A 55 -8.11 4.86 6.98
C PHE A 55 -9.38 4.87 7.81
N ASP A 56 -9.45 4.02 8.83
CA ASP A 56 -10.68 3.75 9.61
C ASP A 56 -11.88 3.44 8.70
N SER A 57 -11.65 2.62 7.67
CA SER A 57 -12.63 2.23 6.64
C SER A 57 -13.08 3.34 5.67
N VAL A 58 -12.46 4.51 5.71
CA VAL A 58 -12.73 5.60 4.75
C VAL A 58 -11.71 5.54 3.61
N PRO A 59 -12.15 5.38 2.35
CA PRO A 59 -11.26 5.27 1.20
C PRO A 59 -10.45 6.53 0.95
N SER A 60 -9.19 6.37 0.56
CA SER A 60 -8.28 7.43 0.12
C SER A 60 -7.56 7.01 -1.16
N THR A 61 -7.44 7.94 -2.09
CA THR A 61 -6.66 7.81 -3.33
C THR A 61 -5.41 8.69 -3.34
N VAL A 62 -5.15 9.41 -2.23
CA VAL A 62 -3.92 10.18 -2.09
C VAL A 62 -2.74 9.23 -2.01
N GLY A 63 -1.79 9.45 -2.92
CA GLY A 63 -0.66 8.56 -3.14
C GLY A 63 0.06 8.17 -1.86
N MET A 64 0.21 6.86 -1.69
CA MET A 64 0.95 6.24 -0.58
C MET A 64 2.36 5.84 -1.03
N ASP A 65 2.61 5.90 -2.32
CA ASP A 65 3.80 5.38 -2.97
C ASP A 65 5.09 5.94 -2.40
N ALA A 66 5.19 7.24 -2.18
CA ALA A 66 6.40 7.88 -1.64
C ALA A 66 6.25 8.42 -0.21
N SER A 67 5.06 8.38 0.39
CA SER A 67 4.84 8.94 1.72
C SER A 67 5.22 8.01 2.87
N ASP A 68 5.39 6.72 2.60
CA ASP A 68 5.76 5.68 3.55
C ASP A 68 5.16 5.89 4.96
N PRO A 69 3.85 5.76 5.14
CA PRO A 69 3.20 6.03 6.41
C PRO A 69 3.81 5.24 7.57
N ASP A 70 4.15 5.94 8.63
CA ASP A 70 4.59 5.31 9.87
C ASP A 70 3.42 4.59 10.56
N LEU A 71 3.64 3.36 10.99
CA LEU A 71 2.58 2.52 11.59
C LEU A 71 2.41 2.75 13.11
N THR A 72 3.20 3.61 13.72
CA THR A 72 3.16 3.85 15.18
C THR A 72 1.81 4.39 15.66
N MET A 73 1.13 5.17 14.83
CA MET A 73 -0.19 5.74 15.16
C MET A 73 -1.36 4.78 14.91
N TYR A 74 -1.11 3.62 14.32
CA TYR A 74 -2.16 2.64 14.00
C TYR A 74 -2.18 1.49 15.01
N ASP A 75 -3.37 1.03 15.34
CA ASP A 75 -3.63 -0.12 16.21
C ASP A 75 -3.38 -1.44 15.48
N ARG A 76 -3.86 -1.51 14.24
CA ARG A 76 -3.74 -2.68 13.38
C ARG A 76 -3.90 -2.31 11.91
N VAL A 77 -3.56 -3.24 11.04
CA VAL A 77 -3.85 -3.17 9.61
C VAL A 77 -4.72 -4.36 9.21
N GLU A 78 -5.83 -4.08 8.56
CA GLU A 78 -6.77 -5.06 8.04
C GLU A 78 -6.66 -5.14 6.53
N LEU A 79 -6.58 -6.34 5.97
CA LEU A 79 -6.36 -6.60 4.55
C LEU A 79 -7.52 -7.45 4.03
N VAL A 80 -8.26 -6.95 3.03
CA VAL A 80 -9.37 -7.68 2.39
C VAL A 80 -9.05 -7.83 0.93
N LYS A 81 -8.82 -9.07 0.49
CA LYS A 81 -8.37 -9.38 -0.86
C LYS A 81 -9.53 -9.42 -1.87
N GLY A 82 -9.25 -9.05 -3.13
CA GLY A 82 -10.19 -9.05 -4.23
C GLY A 82 -10.80 -7.68 -4.55
N ALA A 83 -11.89 -7.66 -5.30
CA ALA A 83 -12.62 -6.45 -5.66
C ALA A 83 -13.46 -5.96 -4.47
N ASN A 84 -13.31 -4.69 -4.08
CA ASN A 84 -13.95 -4.11 -2.90
C ASN A 84 -14.79 -2.86 -3.24
N GLY A 85 -15.37 -2.82 -4.45
CA GLY A 85 -16.07 -1.63 -4.95
C GLY A 85 -17.29 -1.20 -4.14
N LEU A 86 -17.93 -2.12 -3.42
CA LEU A 86 -19.00 -1.76 -2.49
C LEU A 86 -18.52 -0.78 -1.41
N MET A 87 -17.32 -0.99 -0.89
CA MET A 87 -16.72 -0.15 0.16
C MET A 87 -15.99 1.08 -0.41
N THR A 88 -15.30 0.92 -1.53
CA THR A 88 -14.33 1.91 -2.02
C THR A 88 -14.82 2.73 -3.21
N GLY A 89 -15.75 2.19 -4.00
CA GLY A 89 -16.14 2.74 -5.29
C GLY A 89 -15.13 2.38 -6.38
N ALA A 90 -14.37 3.37 -6.87
CA ALA A 90 -13.40 3.17 -7.95
C ALA A 90 -12.08 2.57 -7.45
N GLY A 91 -11.44 1.74 -8.28
CA GLY A 91 -10.13 1.14 -8.03
C GLY A 91 -9.87 -0.14 -8.81
N ASN A 92 -8.75 -0.80 -8.55
CA ASN A 92 -8.40 -2.10 -9.10
C ASN A 92 -8.90 -3.27 -8.22
N PRO A 93 -9.13 -4.45 -8.80
CA PRO A 93 -9.56 -5.63 -8.05
C PRO A 93 -8.40 -6.35 -7.33
N ALA A 94 -7.59 -5.63 -6.57
CA ALA A 94 -6.38 -6.12 -5.91
C ALA A 94 -6.64 -6.50 -4.45
N ILE A 95 -6.61 -5.51 -3.58
CA ILE A 95 -6.75 -5.65 -2.12
C ILE A 95 -7.18 -4.31 -1.52
N ALA A 96 -7.98 -4.36 -0.46
CA ALA A 96 -8.21 -3.22 0.42
C ALA A 96 -7.25 -3.31 1.60
N ILE A 97 -6.40 -2.30 1.79
CA ILE A 97 -5.51 -2.15 2.94
C ILE A 97 -6.10 -1.06 3.83
N ASN A 98 -6.60 -1.47 4.99
CA ASN A 98 -7.29 -0.60 5.94
C ASN A 98 -6.43 -0.39 7.18
N MET A 99 -5.95 0.83 7.37
CA MET A 99 -5.16 1.22 8.53
C MET A 99 -6.08 1.78 9.61
N ILE A 100 -6.18 1.07 10.73
CA ILE A 100 -7.03 1.43 11.86
C ILE A 100 -6.21 2.21 12.87
N ARG A 101 -6.60 3.47 13.13
CA ARG A 101 -5.92 4.35 14.08
C ARG A 101 -6.12 3.91 15.52
N LYS A 102 -5.15 4.24 16.35
CA LYS A 102 -5.27 4.10 17.81
C LYS A 102 -6.30 5.10 18.34
N HIS A 103 -7.10 4.66 19.31
CA HIS A 103 -8.07 5.48 20.03
C HIS A 103 -7.70 5.62 21.51
N ALA A 104 -8.34 6.57 22.18
CA ALA A 104 -8.21 6.77 23.63
C ALA A 104 -9.26 5.94 24.37
N ASP A 105 -9.00 4.64 24.54
CA ASP A 105 -9.95 3.70 25.11
C ASP A 105 -9.83 3.57 26.64
N SER A 106 -8.69 3.97 27.22
CA SER A 106 -8.41 3.78 28.64
C SER A 106 -9.08 4.84 29.51
N LYS A 107 -9.76 4.40 30.55
CA LYS A 107 -10.27 5.25 31.64
C LYS A 107 -9.25 5.53 32.76
N GLU A 108 -8.04 5.03 32.60
CA GLU A 108 -6.91 5.27 33.50
C GLU A 108 -5.73 5.80 32.67
N LEU A 109 -4.79 6.46 33.35
CA LEU A 109 -3.55 6.88 32.70
C LEU A 109 -2.75 5.63 32.34
N THR A 110 -2.51 5.44 31.04
CA THR A 110 -1.65 4.39 30.51
C THR A 110 -0.66 4.99 29.54
N GLY A 111 0.50 4.40 29.44
CA GLY A 111 1.52 4.89 28.54
C GLY A 111 2.51 3.84 28.14
N ARG A 112 3.17 4.13 27.01
CA ARG A 112 4.26 3.32 26.48
C ARG A 112 5.35 4.24 25.95
N LEU A 113 6.56 4.06 26.48
CA LEU A 113 7.77 4.71 25.99
C LEU A 113 8.62 3.65 25.31
N SER A 114 9.13 3.95 24.13
CA SER A 114 10.00 3.03 23.40
C SER A 114 11.23 3.77 22.91
N THR A 115 12.38 3.12 22.98
CA THR A 115 13.61 3.62 22.36
C THR A 115 14.30 2.47 21.64
N SER A 116 14.80 2.71 20.45
CA SER A 116 15.43 1.71 19.61
C SER A 116 16.80 2.18 19.11
N PHE A 117 17.72 1.24 18.99
CA PHE A 117 19.05 1.40 18.44
C PHE A 117 19.28 0.32 17.39
N GLY A 118 19.66 0.70 16.20
CA GLY A 118 19.80 -0.24 15.09
C GLY A 118 21.04 -0.03 14.24
N SER A 119 21.24 -0.94 13.31
CA SER A 119 22.27 -0.85 12.29
C SER A 119 22.13 0.45 11.51
N TRP A 120 23.27 0.97 11.01
CA TRP A 120 23.37 2.23 10.26
C TRP A 120 22.84 3.43 11.05
N ASP A 121 23.38 3.58 12.27
CA ASP A 121 23.07 4.70 13.17
C ASP A 121 21.57 5.00 13.30
N ASN A 122 20.75 3.93 13.31
CA ASN A 122 19.33 4.04 13.50
C ASN A 122 18.97 4.28 14.97
N TYR A 123 18.37 5.44 15.25
CA TYR A 123 17.86 5.82 16.56
C TYR A 123 16.40 6.20 16.45
N SER A 124 15.56 5.65 17.32
CA SER A 124 14.14 5.95 17.34
C SER A 124 13.65 6.08 18.79
N SER A 125 12.79 7.04 19.04
CA SER A 125 12.10 7.21 20.32
C SER A 125 10.60 7.48 20.08
N THR A 126 9.76 6.79 20.84
CA THR A 126 8.30 6.91 20.74
C THR A 126 7.69 7.08 22.11
N VAL A 127 6.74 8.00 22.20
CA VAL A 127 5.87 8.22 23.36
C VAL A 127 4.43 7.98 22.92
N ASP A 128 3.70 7.13 23.63
CA ASP A 128 2.30 6.82 23.39
C ASP A 128 1.57 6.84 24.75
N ILE A 129 0.78 7.86 24.99
CA ILE A 129 0.10 8.09 26.27
C ILE A 129 -1.39 8.26 26.04
N SER A 130 -2.20 7.57 26.84
CA SER A 130 -3.65 7.68 26.87
C SER A 130 -4.12 7.98 28.29
N ALA A 131 -5.04 8.95 28.43
CA ALA A 131 -5.55 9.37 29.72
C ALA A 131 -7.02 9.80 29.65
N PRO A 132 -7.80 9.58 30.73
CA PRO A 132 -9.08 10.25 30.91
C PRO A 132 -8.86 11.76 31.09
N LEU A 133 -9.70 12.55 30.41
CA LEU A 133 -9.71 14.03 30.54
C LEU A 133 -10.82 14.51 31.50
N THR A 134 -11.78 13.64 31.81
CA THR A 134 -12.83 13.85 32.81
C THR A 134 -12.73 12.77 33.90
N ARG A 135 -13.32 13.05 35.07
CA ARG A 135 -13.24 12.13 36.22
C ARG A 135 -13.91 10.77 35.99
N ASP A 136 -14.98 10.77 35.23
CA ASP A 136 -15.77 9.58 34.86
C ASP A 136 -15.16 8.81 33.69
N GLY A 137 -14.18 9.43 33.00
CA GLY A 137 -13.53 8.85 31.82
C GLY A 137 -14.40 8.89 30.57
N ASP A 138 -15.44 9.72 30.54
CA ASP A 138 -16.31 9.84 29.38
C ASP A 138 -15.62 10.63 28.23
N VAL A 139 -14.67 11.50 28.57
CA VAL A 139 -13.78 12.14 27.62
C VAL A 139 -12.35 11.66 27.87
N ARG A 140 -11.72 11.15 26.84
CA ARG A 140 -10.38 10.54 26.88
C ARG A 140 -9.50 11.13 25.78
N GLY A 141 -8.23 11.21 26.02
CA GLY A 141 -7.25 11.68 25.04
C GLY A 141 -6.11 10.69 24.87
N ARG A 142 -5.56 10.62 23.67
CA ARG A 142 -4.33 9.88 23.37
C ARG A 142 -3.38 10.72 22.54
N LEU A 143 -2.09 10.64 22.84
CA LEU A 143 -1.02 11.33 22.15
C LEU A 143 0.07 10.32 21.78
N VAL A 144 0.47 10.30 20.52
CA VAL A 144 1.60 9.52 20.02
C VAL A 144 2.61 10.47 19.36
N VAL A 145 3.85 10.39 19.80
CA VAL A 145 4.96 11.16 19.24
C VAL A 145 6.12 10.23 18.95
N LYS A 146 6.69 10.32 17.76
CA LYS A 146 7.87 9.56 17.36
C LYS A 146 8.89 10.47 16.69
N HIS A 147 10.15 10.23 16.99
CA HIS A 147 11.31 10.77 16.28
C HIS A 147 12.23 9.62 15.92
N GLU A 148 12.68 9.56 14.67
CA GLU A 148 13.62 8.56 14.16
C GLU A 148 14.63 9.23 13.23
N THR A 149 15.90 8.90 13.42
CA THR A 149 16.99 9.19 12.49
C THR A 149 17.66 7.90 12.09
N LYS A 150 18.00 7.76 10.82
CA LYS A 150 18.60 6.53 10.29
C LYS A 150 19.46 6.85 9.07
N ASP A 151 20.72 6.40 9.09
CA ASP A 151 21.47 6.19 7.87
C ASP A 151 20.96 4.92 7.16
N SER A 152 21.55 4.58 6.04
CA SER A 152 21.19 3.38 5.29
C SER A 152 22.43 2.55 4.96
N PHE A 153 22.21 1.31 4.53
CA PHE A 153 23.24 0.54 3.85
C PHE A 153 23.63 1.14 2.50
N MET A 154 22.81 2.03 1.96
CA MET A 154 23.06 2.74 0.70
C MET A 154 23.99 3.92 0.95
N ASP A 155 25.00 4.08 0.09
CA ASP A 155 26.02 5.12 0.24
C ASP A 155 25.39 6.52 0.20
N GLY A 156 25.62 7.32 1.24
CA GLY A 156 25.18 8.71 1.35
C GLY A 156 23.68 8.91 1.59
N TYR A 157 22.93 7.85 1.85
CA TYR A 157 21.49 7.95 2.14
C TYR A 157 21.25 8.17 3.64
N GLU A 158 20.47 9.20 3.95
CA GLU A 158 20.03 9.54 5.30
C GLU A 158 18.52 9.72 5.34
N LYS A 159 17.89 9.42 6.49
CA LYS A 159 16.44 9.52 6.70
C LYS A 159 16.14 10.08 8.08
N GLU A 160 15.25 11.07 8.14
CA GLU A 160 14.61 11.53 9.36
C GLU A 160 13.08 11.40 9.25
N ASN A 161 12.45 10.89 10.31
CA ASN A 161 11.01 10.68 10.36
C ASN A 161 10.43 11.16 11.70
N ASN A 162 9.55 12.13 11.62
CA ASN A 162 8.86 12.72 12.76
C ASN A 162 7.35 12.48 12.65
N VAL A 163 6.74 11.94 13.71
CA VAL A 163 5.31 11.63 13.77
C VAL A 163 4.68 12.29 14.99
N LEU A 164 3.58 12.96 14.79
CA LEU A 164 2.70 13.48 15.82
C LEU A 164 1.27 13.03 15.53
N TYR A 165 0.62 12.39 16.49
CA TYR A 165 -0.78 11.99 16.41
C TYR A 165 -1.50 12.27 17.71
N GLY A 166 -2.69 12.86 17.63
CA GLY A 166 -3.55 13.09 18.77
C GLY A 166 -5.00 12.77 18.46
N VAL A 167 -5.71 12.19 19.43
CA VAL A 167 -7.13 11.90 19.33
C VAL A 167 -7.84 12.14 20.66
N ILE A 168 -9.06 12.66 20.57
CA ILE A 168 -10.00 12.78 21.68
C ILE A 168 -11.22 11.93 21.35
N ASP A 169 -11.55 11.02 22.24
CA ASP A 169 -12.73 10.16 22.19
C ASP A 169 -13.67 10.54 23.33
N ALA A 170 -14.94 10.75 23.03
CA ALA A 170 -15.93 11.23 23.98
C ALA A 170 -17.26 10.47 23.87
N ASP A 171 -17.69 9.89 24.95
CA ASP A 171 -19.06 9.43 25.18
C ASP A 171 -19.90 10.61 25.70
N LEU A 172 -20.42 11.44 24.78
CA LEU A 172 -21.14 12.68 25.14
C LEU A 172 -22.47 12.38 25.86
N THR A 173 -23.08 11.28 25.49
CA THR A 173 -24.27 10.72 26.14
C THR A 173 -24.24 9.20 25.98
N ASP A 174 -25.12 8.46 26.65
CA ASP A 174 -25.28 6.99 26.48
C ASP A 174 -25.58 6.58 25.02
N SER A 175 -25.97 7.51 24.16
CA SER A 175 -26.34 7.28 22.77
C SER A 175 -25.44 8.00 21.76
N THR A 176 -24.52 8.86 22.21
CA THR A 176 -23.70 9.69 21.31
C THR A 176 -22.22 9.56 21.63
N TYR A 177 -21.48 8.98 20.71
CA TYR A 177 -20.02 8.91 20.73
C TYR A 177 -19.43 9.81 19.65
N VAL A 178 -18.38 10.56 19.98
CA VAL A 178 -17.64 11.42 19.07
C VAL A 178 -16.14 11.16 19.20
N SER A 179 -15.44 11.08 18.10
CA SER A 179 -13.98 11.00 18.03
C SER A 179 -13.45 12.06 17.08
N VAL A 180 -12.44 12.82 17.52
CA VAL A 180 -11.76 13.83 16.70
C VAL A 180 -10.26 13.67 16.86
N GLY A 181 -9.54 13.59 15.76
CA GLY A 181 -8.10 13.43 15.80
C GLY A 181 -7.40 14.06 14.61
N ALA A 182 -6.08 14.21 14.77
CA ALA A 182 -5.20 14.71 13.71
C ALA A 182 -3.82 14.07 13.82
N SER A 183 -3.13 14.00 12.68
CA SER A 183 -1.75 13.54 12.60
C SER A 183 -0.92 14.39 11.66
N TYR A 184 0.37 14.44 11.94
CA TYR A 184 1.40 15.02 11.10
C TYR A 184 2.58 14.05 11.02
N GLN A 185 3.04 13.75 9.81
CA GLN A 185 4.27 13.02 9.57
C GLN A 185 5.14 13.85 8.64
N ASN A 186 6.36 14.16 9.09
CA ASN A 186 7.42 14.73 8.27
C ASN A 186 8.46 13.64 8.03
N LEU A 187 8.74 13.36 6.76
CA LEU A 187 9.68 12.35 6.32
C LEU A 187 10.67 13.00 5.35
N GLU A 188 11.89 13.23 5.83
CA GLU A 188 13.00 13.79 5.07
C GLU A 188 13.97 12.67 4.67
N ARG A 189 14.42 12.66 3.43
CA ARG A 189 15.32 11.65 2.87
C ARG A 189 16.32 12.34 1.96
N ASP A 190 17.58 12.28 2.33
CA ASP A 190 18.72 12.84 1.61
C ASP A 190 19.53 11.73 0.92
N GLY A 191 20.28 12.08 -0.12
CA GLY A 191 21.08 11.13 -0.87
C GLY A 191 20.26 10.05 -1.58
N VAL A 192 19.05 10.34 -1.95
CA VAL A 192 18.09 9.38 -2.53
C VAL A 192 18.43 9.01 -3.97
N ARG A 193 18.08 7.81 -4.34
CA ARG A 193 18.10 7.32 -5.73
C ARG A 193 16.80 7.69 -6.47
N TRP A 194 16.89 7.85 -7.79
CA TRP A 194 15.74 7.89 -8.67
C TRP A 194 15.91 6.84 -9.76
N GLY A 195 15.36 5.65 -9.53
CA GLY A 195 15.54 4.46 -10.35
C GLY A 195 16.71 3.56 -9.89
N GLY A 196 16.99 2.53 -10.68
CA GLY A 196 17.96 1.49 -10.34
C GLY A 196 19.31 1.67 -11.00
N LEU A 197 20.25 0.81 -10.59
CA LEU A 197 21.55 0.67 -11.24
C LEU A 197 21.42 -0.03 -12.59
N PRO A 198 22.25 0.30 -13.61
CA PRO A 198 22.26 -0.42 -14.89
C PRO A 198 22.51 -1.91 -14.69
N ALA A 199 21.66 -2.75 -15.26
CA ALA A 199 21.74 -4.19 -15.12
C ALA A 199 22.75 -4.83 -16.07
N PHE A 200 23.21 -4.10 -17.11
CA PHE A 200 24.10 -4.63 -18.14
C PHE A 200 25.29 -3.73 -18.39
N TYR A 201 26.42 -4.38 -18.69
CA TYR A 201 27.53 -3.72 -19.36
C TYR A 201 27.18 -3.51 -20.84
N SER A 202 27.90 -2.61 -21.50
CA SER A 202 27.71 -2.32 -22.93
C SER A 202 28.00 -3.53 -23.86
N ASP A 203 28.70 -4.55 -23.35
CA ASP A 203 28.92 -5.82 -24.02
C ASP A 203 27.76 -6.83 -23.86
N GLY A 204 26.68 -6.43 -23.14
CA GLY A 204 25.50 -7.26 -22.89
C GLY A 204 25.63 -8.20 -21.69
N THR A 205 26.76 -8.26 -21.01
CA THR A 205 26.92 -9.05 -19.79
C THR A 205 26.31 -8.36 -18.58
N ARG A 206 25.92 -9.14 -17.55
CA ARG A 206 25.30 -8.62 -16.34
C ARG A 206 26.31 -7.88 -15.48
N THR A 207 25.89 -6.73 -14.95
CA THR A 207 26.63 -5.99 -13.93
C THR A 207 26.52 -6.65 -12.56
N ASN A 208 27.51 -6.41 -11.70
CA ASN A 208 27.48 -6.82 -10.31
C ASN A 208 28.14 -5.73 -9.47
N PHE A 209 27.32 -4.97 -8.76
CA PHE A 209 27.77 -3.88 -7.89
C PHE A 209 27.82 -4.31 -6.43
N ASP A 210 28.50 -3.55 -5.59
CA ASP A 210 28.26 -3.58 -4.16
C ASP A 210 26.80 -3.16 -3.90
N ARG A 211 26.16 -3.80 -2.93
CA ARG A 211 24.75 -3.54 -2.65
C ARG A 211 24.48 -2.18 -1.99
N SER A 212 25.54 -1.52 -1.49
CA SER A 212 25.45 -0.13 -1.01
C SER A 212 25.35 0.89 -2.13
N LYS A 213 25.74 0.51 -3.37
CA LYS A 213 25.80 1.43 -4.49
C LYS A 213 24.41 1.83 -4.97
N ILE A 214 24.21 3.14 -5.13
CA ILE A 214 23.00 3.74 -5.71
C ILE A 214 23.41 4.91 -6.61
N ILE A 215 22.53 5.33 -7.51
CA ILE A 215 22.70 6.55 -8.29
C ILE A 215 22.06 7.70 -7.53
N SER A 216 22.89 8.47 -6.84
CA SER A 216 22.50 9.64 -6.05
C SER A 216 23.61 10.69 -6.05
N SER A 217 23.37 11.78 -5.37
CA SER A 217 24.36 12.84 -5.12
C SER A 217 24.02 13.57 -3.84
N ASP A 218 24.97 14.34 -3.28
CA ASP A 218 24.79 15.08 -2.02
C ASP A 218 23.60 16.06 -2.03
N TRP A 219 23.14 16.47 -3.20
CA TRP A 219 22.02 17.39 -3.39
C TRP A 219 20.68 16.69 -3.65
N THR A 220 20.65 15.37 -3.80
CA THR A 220 19.41 14.65 -4.06
C THR A 220 18.61 14.46 -2.77
N TYR A 221 17.31 14.70 -2.85
CA TYR A 221 16.39 14.50 -1.73
C TYR A 221 14.98 14.16 -2.19
N TRP A 222 14.21 13.59 -1.29
CA TRP A 222 12.80 13.25 -1.48
C TRP A 222 12.05 13.40 -0.17
N ASP A 223 11.44 14.56 0.03
CA ASP A 223 10.77 14.91 1.28
C ASP A 223 9.25 14.85 1.13
N THR A 224 8.59 14.38 2.17
CA THR A 224 7.13 14.36 2.24
C THR A 224 6.62 14.83 3.60
N ASP A 225 5.62 15.71 3.56
CA ASP A 225 4.80 16.10 4.70
C ASP A 225 3.39 15.55 4.51
N THR A 226 2.91 14.77 5.47
CA THR A 226 1.54 14.25 5.47
C THR A 226 0.77 14.78 6.67
N ILE A 227 -0.33 15.47 6.42
CA ILE A 227 -1.28 15.91 7.45
C ILE A 227 -2.56 15.11 7.25
N SER A 228 -3.14 14.60 8.33
CA SER A 228 -4.51 14.10 8.30
C SER A 228 -5.31 14.59 9.51
N ALA A 229 -6.60 14.79 9.31
CA ALA A 229 -7.54 15.08 10.37
C ALA A 229 -8.84 14.31 10.13
N PHE A 230 -9.51 13.93 11.20
CA PHE A 230 -10.76 13.19 11.08
C PHE A 230 -11.72 13.53 12.21
N ALA A 231 -13.00 13.34 11.95
CA ALA A 231 -14.07 13.39 12.93
C ALA A 231 -15.07 12.29 12.65
N THR A 232 -15.42 11.54 13.70
CA THR A 232 -16.40 10.47 13.64
C THR A 232 -17.48 10.72 14.67
N MET A 233 -18.74 10.57 14.29
CA MET A 233 -19.88 10.58 15.19
C MET A 233 -20.68 9.30 15.03
N LYS A 234 -20.98 8.63 16.14
CA LYS A 234 -21.89 7.49 16.22
C LYS A 234 -23.06 7.86 17.09
N GLN A 235 -24.26 7.78 16.54
CA GLN A 235 -25.51 8.15 17.23
C GLN A 235 -26.49 6.99 17.20
N LYS A 236 -26.88 6.50 18.37
CA LYS A 236 -28.05 5.61 18.49
C LYS A 236 -29.30 6.46 18.33
N LEU A 237 -30.13 6.13 17.35
CA LEU A 237 -31.35 6.90 17.05
C LEU A 237 -32.55 6.36 17.85
N PHE A 238 -32.94 5.13 17.60
CA PHE A 238 -34.02 4.44 18.29
C PHE A 238 -33.78 2.93 18.22
N LYS A 239 -34.15 2.19 19.25
CA LYS A 239 -33.82 0.77 19.42
C LYS A 239 -32.31 0.57 19.18
N ASP A 240 -31.95 -0.23 18.17
CA ASP A 240 -30.58 -0.54 17.83
C ASP A 240 -30.15 0.09 16.48
N VAL A 241 -30.93 1.05 15.97
CA VAL A 241 -30.57 1.79 14.74
C VAL A 241 -29.51 2.83 15.06
N ASN A 242 -28.40 2.77 14.31
CA ASN A 242 -27.26 3.64 14.50
C ASN A 242 -26.98 4.47 13.25
N LEU A 243 -26.75 5.76 13.46
CA LEU A 243 -26.22 6.68 12.45
C LEU A 243 -24.72 6.83 12.67
N ASN A 244 -23.93 6.71 11.61
CA ASN A 244 -22.50 6.96 11.60
C ASN A 244 -22.20 8.08 10.60
N ILE A 245 -21.41 9.05 11.02
CA ILE A 245 -20.92 10.16 10.18
C ILE A 245 -19.42 10.20 10.34
N ASN A 246 -18.70 10.10 9.24
CA ASN A 246 -17.25 10.17 9.19
C ASN A 246 -16.83 11.29 8.25
N TYR A 247 -15.94 12.14 8.70
CA TYR A 247 -15.24 13.13 7.89
C TYR A 247 -13.75 12.87 7.99
N SER A 248 -13.03 12.94 6.88
CA SER A 248 -11.58 12.94 6.89
C SER A 248 -11.01 13.95 5.90
N TYR A 249 -9.92 14.56 6.32
CA TYR A 249 -9.05 15.42 5.51
C TYR A 249 -7.66 14.81 5.45
N ARG A 250 -7.05 14.80 4.27
CA ARG A 250 -5.66 14.40 4.08
C ARG A 250 -4.96 15.38 3.15
N GLU A 251 -3.75 15.75 3.51
CA GLU A 251 -2.86 16.57 2.68
C GLU A 251 -1.50 15.89 2.61
N LEU A 252 -0.99 15.73 1.39
CA LEU A 252 0.37 15.29 1.11
C LEU A 252 1.09 16.39 0.36
N LYS A 253 2.20 16.86 0.91
CA LYS A 253 3.19 17.67 0.20
C LYS A 253 4.41 16.83 -0.08
N GLN A 254 4.96 16.98 -1.26
CA GLN A 254 6.19 16.34 -1.68
C GLN A 254 7.10 17.38 -2.31
N GLU A 255 8.38 17.32 -1.95
CA GLU A 255 9.43 18.09 -2.63
C GLU A 255 10.58 17.16 -3.00
N THR A 256 11.09 17.27 -4.23
CA THR A 256 12.16 16.39 -4.73
C THR A 256 13.25 17.15 -5.46
N ALA A 257 14.46 16.62 -5.38
CA ALA A 257 15.56 16.94 -6.28
C ALA A 257 16.29 15.62 -6.59
N LEU A 258 16.26 15.20 -7.85
CA LEU A 258 16.59 13.84 -8.24
C LEU A 258 17.59 13.80 -9.39
N LEU A 259 18.47 12.79 -9.37
CA LEU A 259 19.41 12.45 -10.44
C LEU A 259 18.98 11.14 -11.09
N TYR A 260 18.86 11.12 -12.40
CA TYR A 260 18.53 9.93 -13.18
C TYR A 260 19.62 9.62 -14.19
N PHE A 261 19.99 8.35 -14.27
CA PHE A 261 20.78 7.79 -15.34
C PHE A 261 20.00 6.68 -16.06
N GLY A 262 19.99 6.74 -17.37
CA GLY A 262 19.26 5.75 -18.16
C GLY A 262 19.62 5.78 -19.64
N PRO A 263 18.80 5.11 -20.47
CA PRO A 263 19.00 5.10 -21.93
C PRO A 263 18.98 6.50 -22.53
N SER A 264 19.76 6.69 -23.58
CA SER A 264 19.65 7.86 -24.42
C SER A 264 18.51 7.69 -25.42
N TYR A 265 17.89 8.80 -25.80
CA TYR A 265 16.79 8.82 -26.78
C TYR A 265 17.16 9.66 -27.99
N ALA A 266 16.87 9.15 -29.20
CA ALA A 266 17.03 9.86 -30.45
C ALA A 266 15.90 9.48 -31.42
N ASN A 267 15.40 10.47 -32.18
CA ASN A 267 14.35 10.27 -33.19
C ASN A 267 13.09 9.55 -32.67
N GLY A 268 12.73 9.79 -31.38
CA GLY A 268 11.56 9.16 -30.72
C GLY A 268 11.76 7.70 -30.27
N GLY A 269 12.98 7.17 -30.35
CA GLY A 269 13.31 5.81 -29.88
C GLY A 269 14.54 5.79 -28.97
N THR A 270 14.70 4.67 -28.26
CA THR A 270 15.87 4.41 -27.41
C THR A 270 17.11 4.15 -28.29
N VAL A 271 18.22 4.78 -27.98
CA VAL A 271 19.51 4.49 -28.65
C VAL A 271 20.00 3.12 -28.13
N PRO A 272 20.31 2.16 -29.03
CA PRO A 272 20.78 0.85 -28.64
C PRO A 272 22.04 0.90 -27.74
N ASN A 273 22.17 -0.04 -26.85
CA ASN A 273 23.31 -0.21 -25.92
C ASN A 273 23.58 0.99 -25.00
N THR A 274 22.59 1.87 -24.79
CA THR A 274 22.65 2.94 -23.79
C THR A 274 21.82 2.60 -22.55
N GLY A 275 22.05 3.29 -21.42
CA GLY A 275 21.58 2.90 -20.10
C GLY A 275 22.40 1.74 -19.52
N THR A 276 23.68 1.62 -19.95
CA THR A 276 24.61 0.54 -19.60
C THR A 276 25.90 1.12 -19.02
N VAL A 277 26.82 0.25 -18.63
CA VAL A 277 28.15 0.62 -18.10
C VAL A 277 29.22 0.09 -19.06
N ASP A 278 30.21 0.91 -19.37
CA ASP A 278 31.40 0.45 -20.08
C ASP A 278 32.26 -0.41 -19.12
N LYS A 279 32.48 -1.67 -19.50
CA LYS A 279 33.12 -2.65 -18.63
C LYS A 279 34.60 -2.37 -18.38
N ALA A 280 35.29 -1.66 -19.27
CA ALA A 280 36.72 -1.37 -19.16
C ALA A 280 36.98 -0.13 -18.31
N THR A 281 36.06 0.84 -18.33
CA THR A 281 36.26 2.15 -17.71
C THR A 281 35.33 2.42 -16.53
N ASN A 282 34.31 1.57 -16.28
CA ASN A 282 33.22 1.78 -15.32
C ASN A 282 32.43 3.10 -15.55
N GLN A 283 32.54 3.67 -16.76
CA GLN A 283 31.78 4.87 -17.10
C GLN A 283 30.38 4.51 -17.63
N GLY A 284 29.39 5.31 -17.28
CA GLY A 284 28.04 5.18 -17.81
C GLY A 284 27.97 5.47 -19.30
N VAL A 285 27.29 4.62 -20.03
CA VAL A 285 26.96 4.79 -21.47
C VAL A 285 25.46 5.08 -21.55
N GLY A 286 25.08 6.35 -21.59
CA GLY A 286 23.67 6.73 -21.55
C GLY A 286 23.47 8.22 -21.33
N SER A 287 22.30 8.59 -20.84
CA SER A 287 21.93 9.97 -20.52
C SER A 287 21.77 10.18 -19.02
N LEU A 288 22.31 11.30 -18.55
CA LEU A 288 22.04 11.84 -17.23
C LEU A 288 20.97 12.93 -17.34
N SER A 289 20.04 12.96 -16.43
CA SER A 289 19.04 14.01 -16.29
C SER A 289 18.74 14.32 -14.84
N THR A 290 18.20 15.50 -14.61
CA THR A 290 17.76 15.93 -13.28
C THR A 290 16.26 16.17 -13.28
N TRP A 291 15.64 15.99 -12.13
CA TRP A 291 14.24 16.30 -11.90
C TRP A 291 14.07 17.00 -10.55
N SER A 292 13.17 17.95 -10.51
CA SER A 292 12.70 18.52 -9.25
C SER A 292 11.20 18.76 -9.36
N ASP A 293 10.46 18.42 -8.33
CA ASP A 293 9.05 18.74 -8.23
C ASP A 293 8.67 19.23 -6.82
N ARG A 294 7.56 19.95 -6.80
CA ARG A 294 6.84 20.35 -5.62
C ARG A 294 5.37 20.05 -5.86
N THR A 295 4.86 19.07 -5.17
CA THR A 295 3.49 18.59 -5.34
C THR A 295 2.71 18.78 -4.05
N LYS A 296 1.46 19.24 -4.18
CA LYS A 296 0.48 19.27 -3.09
C LYS A 296 -0.78 18.54 -3.52
N THR A 297 -1.12 17.48 -2.81
CA THR A 297 -2.39 16.77 -2.99
C THR A 297 -3.24 16.91 -1.74
N THR A 298 -4.50 17.27 -1.89
CA THR A 298 -5.46 17.37 -0.78
C THR A 298 -6.68 16.52 -1.07
N GLU A 299 -7.20 15.87 -0.05
CA GLU A 299 -8.39 15.02 -0.15
C GLU A 299 -9.35 15.30 1.00
N ASN A 300 -10.64 15.39 0.67
CA ASN A 300 -11.73 15.48 1.62
C ASN A 300 -12.69 14.31 1.39
N ASN A 301 -13.08 13.65 2.47
CA ASN A 301 -14.05 12.56 2.46
C ASN A 301 -15.16 12.80 3.46
N ILE A 302 -16.37 12.46 3.06
CA ILE A 302 -17.53 12.34 3.94
C ILE A 302 -18.16 10.98 3.65
N ASP A 303 -18.30 10.16 4.67
CA ASP A 303 -19.05 8.91 4.61
C ASP A 303 -20.10 8.89 5.71
N THR A 304 -21.36 8.67 5.34
CA THR A 304 -22.48 8.66 6.27
C THR A 304 -23.33 7.44 6.00
N PHE A 305 -23.62 6.67 7.04
CA PHE A 305 -24.50 5.51 6.88
C PHE A 305 -25.37 5.25 8.12
N ILE A 306 -26.49 4.61 7.88
CA ILE A 306 -27.39 4.09 8.90
C ILE A 306 -27.31 2.57 8.88
N SER A 307 -27.07 1.98 10.05
CA SER A 307 -27.18 0.53 10.29
C SER A 307 -28.45 0.26 11.08
N ALA A 308 -29.29 -0.61 10.56
CA ALA A 308 -30.59 -0.94 11.13
C ALA A 308 -30.73 -2.47 11.30
N PRO A 309 -30.43 -3.02 12.48
CA PRO A 309 -30.73 -4.40 12.81
C PRO A 309 -32.24 -4.58 13.02
N PHE A 310 -32.78 -5.72 12.60
CA PHE A 310 -34.18 -6.07 12.79
C PHE A 310 -34.35 -7.59 12.89
N THR A 311 -35.48 -8.03 13.42
CA THR A 311 -35.78 -9.46 13.54
C THR A 311 -36.84 -9.85 12.50
N LEU A 312 -36.54 -10.89 11.73
CA LEU A 312 -37.46 -11.49 10.78
C LEU A 312 -37.49 -13.02 10.97
N GLY A 313 -38.64 -13.58 11.23
CA GLY A 313 -38.79 -15.02 11.46
C GLY A 313 -38.02 -15.54 12.69
N GLY A 314 -37.78 -14.69 13.70
CA GLY A 314 -36.98 -15.01 14.88
C GLY A 314 -35.46 -14.89 14.68
N LEU A 315 -34.99 -14.57 13.47
CA LEU A 315 -33.58 -14.43 13.15
C LEU A 315 -33.20 -12.95 13.03
N GLN A 316 -32.00 -12.61 13.50
CA GLN A 316 -31.45 -11.25 13.44
C GLN A 316 -30.99 -10.93 12.03
N GLN A 317 -31.47 -9.84 11.49
CA GLN A 317 -31.10 -9.30 10.18
C GLN A 317 -30.46 -7.93 10.38
N GLU A 318 -29.69 -7.47 9.39
CA GLU A 318 -29.13 -6.12 9.40
C GLU A 318 -29.16 -5.53 7.99
N VAL A 319 -29.55 -4.27 7.87
CA VAL A 319 -29.45 -3.49 6.63
C VAL A 319 -28.66 -2.23 6.90
N VAL A 320 -27.79 -1.89 5.97
CA VAL A 320 -26.96 -0.68 6.00
C VAL A 320 -27.25 0.12 4.73
N ALA A 321 -27.57 1.40 4.87
CA ALA A 321 -27.72 2.33 3.76
C ALA A 321 -26.80 3.53 3.98
N GLY A 322 -26.06 3.94 2.97
CA GLY A 322 -25.08 5.00 3.14
C GLY A 322 -24.81 5.80 1.88
N PHE A 323 -24.08 6.88 2.09
CA PHE A 323 -23.63 7.81 1.08
C PHE A 323 -22.20 8.23 1.36
N MET A 324 -21.38 8.31 0.30
CA MET A 324 -20.00 8.74 0.35
C MET A 324 -19.76 9.88 -0.65
N TYR A 325 -18.98 10.86 -0.24
CA TYR A 325 -18.40 11.91 -1.07
C TYR A 325 -16.88 11.94 -0.86
N ASN A 326 -16.13 11.88 -1.96
CA ASN A 326 -14.69 12.04 -1.96
C ASN A 326 -14.29 13.10 -2.98
N GLN A 327 -13.39 13.98 -2.62
CA GLN A 327 -12.78 14.94 -3.53
C GLN A 327 -11.29 15.05 -3.28
N SER A 328 -10.50 14.78 -4.31
CA SER A 328 -9.04 14.94 -4.34
C SER A 328 -8.66 16.08 -5.28
N LYS A 329 -7.69 16.91 -4.89
CA LYS A 329 -7.09 17.96 -5.73
C LYS A 329 -5.58 17.79 -5.78
N ASN A 330 -5.01 17.95 -6.95
CA ASN A 330 -3.57 17.89 -7.16
C ASN A 330 -3.07 19.19 -7.77
N ASP A 331 -1.96 19.68 -7.24
CA ASP A 331 -1.25 20.90 -7.67
C ASP A 331 0.25 20.59 -7.72
N THR A 332 0.88 20.70 -8.87
CA THR A 332 2.26 20.27 -9.08
C THR A 332 3.06 21.30 -9.87
N TRP A 333 4.25 21.64 -9.35
CA TRP A 333 5.30 22.40 -10.01
C TRP A 333 6.49 21.49 -10.26
N TYR A 334 7.13 21.57 -11.41
CA TYR A 334 8.28 20.74 -11.75
C TYR A 334 9.30 21.45 -12.65
N SER A 335 10.54 20.96 -12.65
CA SER A 335 11.64 21.54 -13.45
C SER A 335 11.69 21.03 -14.90
N GLY A 336 10.91 20.01 -15.24
CA GLY A 336 11.16 19.20 -16.43
C GLY A 336 12.28 18.18 -16.18
N SER A 337 12.79 17.57 -17.23
CA SER A 337 13.89 16.60 -17.15
C SER A 337 15.06 17.05 -18.05
N PRO A 338 15.79 18.12 -17.70
CA PRO A 338 16.91 18.58 -18.50
C PRO A 338 18.00 17.52 -18.54
N THR A 339 18.42 17.14 -19.74
CA THR A 339 19.55 16.25 -19.95
C THR A 339 20.85 17.00 -19.70
N LEU A 340 21.73 16.44 -18.91
CA LEU A 340 23.07 16.97 -18.65
C LEU A 340 23.98 16.58 -19.83
N SER A 341 23.97 17.40 -20.87
CA SER A 341 24.72 17.16 -22.13
C SER A 341 26.22 17.04 -21.89
N GLY A 342 26.82 15.95 -22.35
CA GLY A 342 28.27 15.70 -22.24
C GLY A 342 28.74 15.27 -20.86
N ALA A 343 27.84 15.13 -19.86
CA ALA A 343 28.17 14.54 -18.59
C ALA A 343 28.07 13.01 -18.65
N THR A 344 29.01 12.34 -18.02
CA THR A 344 29.00 10.89 -17.80
C THR A 344 29.01 10.61 -16.29
N ILE A 345 28.53 9.44 -15.91
CA ILE A 345 28.58 8.97 -14.54
C ILE A 345 29.73 7.96 -14.40
N ASP A 346 30.54 8.13 -13.37
CA ASP A 346 31.58 7.19 -13.00
C ASP A 346 31.02 6.25 -11.91
N PHE A 347 30.89 4.97 -12.23
CA PHE A 347 30.37 4.00 -11.28
C PHE A 347 31.37 3.61 -10.19
N ASP A 348 32.61 4.09 -10.23
CA ASP A 348 33.55 4.01 -9.12
C ASP A 348 33.36 5.18 -8.13
N ASP A 349 32.93 6.36 -8.61
CA ASP A 349 32.62 7.55 -7.79
C ASP A 349 31.40 8.28 -8.37
N ILE A 350 30.20 7.96 -7.85
CA ILE A 350 28.92 8.40 -8.40
C ILE A 350 28.57 9.85 -8.02
N ASN A 351 29.23 10.48 -7.09
CA ASN A 351 28.88 11.83 -6.64
C ASN A 351 29.02 12.86 -7.79
N MET A 352 27.87 13.30 -8.31
CA MET A 352 27.81 14.28 -9.40
C MET A 352 27.53 15.65 -8.84
N PRO A 353 28.41 16.65 -9.03
CA PRO A 353 28.14 18.01 -8.61
C PRO A 353 26.94 18.58 -9.37
N LEU A 354 26.10 19.35 -8.67
CA LEU A 354 24.96 20.01 -9.30
C LEU A 354 25.43 21.09 -10.28
N ALA A 355 25.09 20.92 -11.55
CA ALA A 355 25.38 21.91 -12.60
C ALA A 355 24.20 22.89 -12.73
N GLY A 356 24.09 23.86 -11.83
CA GLY A 356 23.06 24.90 -11.84
C GLY A 356 21.96 24.71 -10.80
N ASP A 357 21.03 25.64 -10.74
CA ASP A 357 19.91 25.60 -9.81
C ASP A 357 18.75 24.80 -10.40
N ILE A 358 18.53 23.57 -9.90
CA ILE A 358 17.40 22.71 -10.29
C ILE A 358 16.15 22.98 -9.45
N SER A 359 16.26 23.73 -8.34
CA SER A 359 15.12 24.08 -7.50
C SER A 359 14.18 25.07 -8.18
N ASN A 360 14.62 25.67 -9.28
CA ASN A 360 13.84 26.61 -10.05
C ASN A 360 12.80 25.87 -10.92
N THR A 361 11.76 25.38 -10.27
CA THR A 361 10.61 24.70 -10.87
C THR A 361 9.77 25.74 -11.65
N ASN A 362 10.05 25.89 -12.93
CA ASN A 362 9.41 26.90 -13.79
C ASN A 362 8.20 26.38 -14.55
N LEU A 363 7.99 25.07 -14.56
CA LEU A 363 6.88 24.45 -15.27
C LEU A 363 5.77 24.12 -14.27
N TYR A 364 4.58 24.48 -14.62
CA TYR A 364 3.40 24.26 -13.80
C TYR A 364 2.48 23.26 -14.49
N GLN A 365 2.22 22.17 -13.81
CA GLN A 365 1.22 21.21 -14.26
C GLN A 365 -0.17 21.78 -13.92
N VAL A 366 -1.05 21.81 -14.91
CA VAL A 366 -2.42 22.30 -14.70
C VAL A 366 -3.08 21.57 -13.54
N PRO A 367 -3.59 22.28 -12.53
CA PRO A 367 -4.25 21.65 -11.40
C PRO A 367 -5.44 20.81 -11.85
N ASN A 368 -5.65 19.73 -11.14
CA ASN A 368 -6.75 18.85 -11.41
C ASN A 368 -7.49 18.46 -10.14
N LYS A 369 -8.72 18.01 -10.36
CA LYS A 369 -9.64 17.62 -9.30
C LYS A 369 -10.38 16.36 -9.72
N THR A 370 -10.38 15.38 -8.83
CA THR A 370 -11.19 14.18 -8.96
C THR A 370 -12.28 14.21 -7.89
N THR A 371 -13.53 13.99 -8.30
CA THR A 371 -14.68 13.92 -7.40
C THR A 371 -15.39 12.61 -7.60
N GLN A 372 -15.66 11.89 -6.52
CA GLN A 372 -16.46 10.68 -6.52
C GLN A 372 -17.59 10.80 -5.51
N THR A 373 -18.80 10.39 -5.90
CA THR A 373 -19.94 10.22 -5.00
C THR A 373 -20.50 8.82 -5.16
N GLY A 374 -21.04 8.26 -4.10
CA GLY A 374 -21.66 6.93 -4.15
C GLY A 374 -22.74 6.77 -3.10
N ALA A 375 -23.84 6.15 -3.50
CA ALA A 375 -24.86 5.67 -2.60
C ALA A 375 -24.81 4.14 -2.56
N TYR A 376 -24.98 3.54 -1.40
CA TYR A 376 -24.91 2.09 -1.24
C TYR A 376 -25.99 1.57 -0.29
N LEU A 377 -26.41 0.35 -0.58
CA LEU A 377 -27.32 -0.43 0.24
C LEU A 377 -26.71 -1.82 0.40
N ALA A 378 -26.58 -2.29 1.62
CA ALA A 378 -26.07 -3.61 1.92
C ALA A 378 -26.88 -4.26 3.04
N GLY A 379 -26.85 -5.57 3.12
CA GLY A 379 -27.52 -6.30 4.19
C GLY A 379 -26.86 -7.63 4.50
N LYS A 380 -27.00 -8.03 5.77
CA LYS A 380 -26.69 -9.35 6.27
C LYS A 380 -27.99 -10.02 6.65
N PHE A 381 -28.30 -11.11 5.95
CA PHE A 381 -29.53 -11.86 6.12
C PHE A 381 -29.23 -13.28 6.60
N ILE A 382 -29.68 -13.63 7.78
CA ILE A 382 -29.64 -15.00 8.30
C ILE A 382 -30.84 -15.73 7.69
N LEU A 383 -30.55 -16.59 6.69
CA LEU A 383 -31.59 -17.35 6.00
C LEU A 383 -32.03 -18.56 6.82
N LEU A 384 -31.07 -19.22 7.45
CA LEU A 384 -31.17 -20.29 8.44
C LEU A 384 -30.03 -20.07 9.44
N GLU A 385 -30.12 -20.64 10.63
CA GLU A 385 -29.04 -20.47 11.64
C GLU A 385 -27.65 -20.71 11.08
N PRO A 386 -27.38 -21.78 10.29
CA PRO A 386 -26.04 -21.99 9.72
C PRO A 386 -25.80 -21.24 8.41
N LEU A 387 -26.79 -20.59 7.79
CA LEU A 387 -26.67 -20.01 6.45
C LEU A 387 -26.95 -18.52 6.45
N LYS A 388 -25.96 -17.74 6.07
CA LYS A 388 -25.99 -16.27 6.02
C LYS A 388 -25.75 -15.78 4.59
N LEU A 389 -26.55 -14.83 4.14
CA LEU A 389 -26.38 -14.09 2.89
C LEU A 389 -25.91 -12.67 3.23
N ILE A 390 -24.81 -12.25 2.66
CA ILE A 390 -24.33 -10.87 2.71
C ILE A 390 -24.40 -10.33 1.29
N THR A 391 -25.16 -9.27 1.07
CA THR A 391 -25.35 -8.73 -0.27
C THR A 391 -25.42 -7.21 -0.23
N GLY A 392 -25.09 -6.57 -1.33
CA GLY A 392 -25.15 -5.13 -1.43
C GLY A 392 -24.97 -4.64 -2.86
N VAL A 393 -25.27 -3.38 -3.05
CA VAL A 393 -25.07 -2.67 -4.30
C VAL A 393 -24.66 -1.24 -4.01
N ARG A 394 -23.75 -0.73 -4.81
CA ARG A 394 -23.34 0.66 -4.82
C ARG A 394 -23.55 1.25 -6.20
N VAL A 395 -24.02 2.50 -6.25
CA VAL A 395 -24.08 3.32 -7.47
C VAL A 395 -23.17 4.51 -7.27
N SER A 396 -22.20 4.66 -8.16
CA SER A 396 -21.16 5.69 -8.07
C SER A 396 -21.18 6.61 -9.28
N ASN A 397 -20.84 7.89 -9.04
CA ASN A 397 -20.48 8.84 -10.07
C ASN A 397 -19.04 9.27 -9.84
N TRP A 398 -18.29 9.36 -10.92
CA TRP A 398 -16.88 9.75 -10.88
C TRP A 398 -16.62 10.84 -11.92
N LYS A 399 -15.84 11.87 -11.55
CA LYS A 399 -15.53 13.01 -12.41
C LYS A 399 -14.09 13.45 -12.21
N TYR A 400 -13.39 13.67 -13.32
CA TYR A 400 -12.09 14.32 -13.37
C TYR A 400 -12.21 15.65 -14.10
N GLU A 401 -11.63 16.70 -13.53
CA GLU A 401 -11.62 18.05 -14.05
C GLU A 401 -10.21 18.64 -13.93
N SER A 402 -9.66 19.15 -15.04
CA SER A 402 -8.48 20.03 -15.05
C SER A 402 -8.91 21.49 -15.23
N GLU A 403 -8.14 22.44 -14.71
CA GLU A 403 -8.49 23.87 -14.82
C GLU A 403 -8.55 24.38 -16.25
N ASP A 404 -7.76 23.80 -17.17
CA ASP A 404 -7.76 24.14 -18.61
C ASP A 404 -8.89 23.45 -19.38
N GLY A 405 -9.64 22.57 -18.72
CA GLY A 405 -10.72 21.79 -19.33
C GLY A 405 -10.28 20.65 -20.24
N VAL A 406 -8.97 20.49 -20.45
CA VAL A 406 -8.40 19.38 -21.24
C VAL A 406 -8.49 18.09 -20.43
N ASN A 407 -8.85 16.99 -21.08
CA ASN A 407 -9.02 15.67 -20.48
C ASN A 407 -10.13 15.56 -19.41
N ASN A 408 -11.04 16.53 -19.32
CA ASN A 408 -12.23 16.41 -18.48
C ASN A 408 -13.03 15.18 -18.89
N ARG A 409 -13.40 14.36 -17.90
CA ARG A 409 -14.18 13.14 -18.13
C ARG A 409 -15.03 12.80 -16.93
N LYS A 410 -16.12 12.09 -17.19
CA LYS A 410 -17.06 11.66 -16.17
C LYS A 410 -17.67 10.31 -16.51
N PHE A 411 -17.90 9.51 -15.49
CA PHE A 411 -18.62 8.25 -15.56
C PHE A 411 -19.73 8.29 -14.52
N ASN A 412 -20.95 8.02 -14.94
CA ASN A 412 -22.12 8.16 -14.06
C ASN A 412 -22.86 6.84 -13.95
N ASN A 413 -23.45 6.62 -12.78
CA ASN A 413 -24.28 5.45 -12.49
C ASN A 413 -23.51 4.12 -12.63
N GLU A 414 -22.22 4.12 -12.27
CA GLU A 414 -21.44 2.89 -12.20
C GLU A 414 -21.97 2.02 -11.06
N VAL A 415 -22.45 0.84 -11.41
CA VAL A 415 -23.06 -0.10 -10.46
C VAL A 415 -22.07 -1.18 -10.07
N THR A 416 -21.80 -1.33 -8.79
CA THR A 416 -20.92 -2.36 -8.23
C THR A 416 -21.70 -3.25 -7.27
N PRO A 417 -22.11 -4.46 -7.70
CA PRO A 417 -22.77 -5.43 -6.84
C PRO A 417 -21.79 -6.18 -5.95
N TYR A 418 -22.33 -6.71 -4.86
CA TYR A 418 -21.66 -7.61 -3.93
C TYR A 418 -22.64 -8.70 -3.50
N ALA A 419 -22.21 -9.96 -3.51
CA ALA A 419 -22.97 -11.06 -2.95
C ALA A 419 -22.03 -12.09 -2.34
N GLY A 420 -22.34 -12.55 -1.14
CA GLY A 420 -21.60 -13.61 -0.45
C GLY A 420 -22.52 -14.49 0.37
N LEU A 421 -22.18 -15.77 0.41
CA LEU A 421 -22.82 -16.77 1.27
C LEU A 421 -21.80 -17.25 2.28
N VAL A 422 -22.24 -17.44 3.53
CA VAL A 422 -21.46 -18.10 4.59
C VAL A 422 -22.33 -19.23 5.14
N PHE A 423 -21.76 -20.43 5.20
CA PHE A 423 -22.41 -21.62 5.71
C PHE A 423 -21.58 -22.26 6.83
N ASP A 424 -22.05 -22.12 8.07
CA ASP A 424 -21.43 -22.69 9.25
C ASP A 424 -21.88 -24.16 9.35
N PHE A 425 -21.10 -25.06 8.77
CA PHE A 425 -21.47 -26.49 8.72
C PHE A 425 -21.05 -27.28 9.95
N LEU A 426 -20.16 -26.73 10.76
CA LEU A 426 -19.77 -27.19 12.10
C LEU A 426 -19.49 -25.96 12.98
N ASP A 427 -19.45 -26.14 14.30
CA ASP A 427 -19.28 -25.05 15.26
C ASP A 427 -18.03 -24.21 14.98
N ASP A 428 -16.92 -24.86 14.59
CA ASP A 428 -15.63 -24.20 14.36
C ASP A 428 -15.30 -24.02 12.86
N TYR A 429 -16.20 -24.38 11.93
CA TYR A 429 -15.93 -24.38 10.51
C TYR A 429 -17.02 -23.72 9.69
N SER A 430 -16.61 -22.81 8.82
CA SER A 430 -17.47 -22.15 7.86
C SER A 430 -16.97 -22.34 6.43
N TRP A 431 -17.87 -22.60 5.51
CA TRP A 431 -17.64 -22.45 4.09
C TRP A 431 -18.22 -21.10 3.63
N TYR A 432 -17.55 -20.47 2.67
CA TYR A 432 -18.07 -19.27 2.03
C TYR A 432 -17.86 -19.28 0.53
N ALA A 433 -18.68 -18.49 -0.16
CA ALA A 433 -18.49 -18.10 -1.55
C ALA A 433 -18.92 -16.66 -1.74
N SER A 434 -18.20 -15.92 -2.58
CA SER A 434 -18.50 -14.51 -2.86
C SER A 434 -18.29 -14.13 -4.32
N TYR A 435 -19.05 -13.15 -4.75
CA TYR A 435 -18.89 -12.40 -5.98
C TYR A 435 -18.82 -10.91 -5.64
N THR A 436 -17.79 -10.24 -6.09
CA THR A 436 -17.55 -8.82 -5.83
C THR A 436 -17.11 -8.11 -7.10
N GLU A 437 -17.48 -6.84 -7.24
CA GLU A 437 -17.09 -6.00 -8.36
C GLU A 437 -16.42 -4.69 -7.89
N ILE A 438 -15.68 -4.09 -8.81
CA ILE A 438 -15.09 -2.76 -8.71
C ILE A 438 -14.94 -2.19 -10.11
N PHE A 439 -15.07 -0.87 -10.28
CA PHE A 439 -14.80 -0.22 -11.55
C PHE A 439 -13.56 0.67 -11.46
N LYS A 440 -12.84 0.84 -12.58
CA LYS A 440 -11.73 1.78 -12.68
C LYS A 440 -11.99 2.74 -13.84
N PRO A 441 -12.07 4.05 -13.58
CA PRO A 441 -12.19 5.05 -14.63
C PRO A 441 -11.08 4.93 -15.67
N GLU A 442 -11.42 5.10 -16.95
CA GLU A 442 -10.48 5.02 -18.06
C GLU A 442 -10.10 6.43 -18.55
N ASP A 443 -8.86 6.61 -19.01
CA ASP A 443 -8.32 7.86 -19.54
C ASP A 443 -7.97 7.79 -21.03
N LYS A 444 -8.15 6.64 -21.66
CA LYS A 444 -7.87 6.41 -23.08
C LYS A 444 -9.10 6.67 -23.93
N ARG A 445 -8.86 7.11 -25.17
CA ARG A 445 -9.90 7.48 -26.13
C ARG A 445 -9.92 6.52 -27.32
N ASN A 446 -11.14 6.32 -27.86
CA ASN A 446 -11.34 5.57 -29.10
C ASN A 446 -11.01 6.41 -30.36
N VAL A 447 -11.17 5.81 -31.54
CA VAL A 447 -10.91 6.46 -32.83
C VAL A 447 -11.73 7.73 -33.10
N ASN A 448 -12.84 7.92 -32.37
CA ASN A 448 -13.72 9.09 -32.48
C ASN A 448 -13.35 10.18 -31.44
N GLY A 449 -12.33 9.96 -30.61
CA GLY A 449 -11.96 10.88 -29.55
C GLY A 449 -12.82 10.80 -28.27
N GLU A 450 -13.69 9.78 -28.17
CA GLU A 450 -14.51 9.54 -26.99
C GLU A 450 -13.75 8.69 -25.97
N TYR A 451 -13.91 8.95 -24.67
CA TYR A 451 -13.33 8.11 -23.63
C TYR A 451 -13.94 6.71 -23.67
N LEU A 452 -13.09 5.70 -23.49
CA LEU A 452 -13.53 4.33 -23.34
C LEU A 452 -14.35 4.18 -22.04
N ASP A 453 -15.21 3.18 -22.00
CA ASP A 453 -15.95 2.81 -20.78
C ASP A 453 -14.97 2.44 -19.66
N PRO A 454 -15.34 2.62 -18.40
CA PRO A 454 -14.53 2.16 -17.27
C PRO A 454 -14.16 0.69 -17.36
N ARG A 455 -12.97 0.34 -16.89
CA ARG A 455 -12.62 -1.05 -16.67
C ARG A 455 -13.52 -1.63 -15.60
N ASN A 456 -13.93 -2.87 -15.78
CA ASN A 456 -14.68 -3.63 -14.78
C ASN A 456 -13.81 -4.72 -14.20
N GLY A 457 -13.61 -4.69 -12.89
CA GLY A 457 -12.94 -5.74 -12.14
C GLY A 457 -13.95 -6.56 -11.37
N ASN A 458 -13.86 -7.89 -11.49
CA ASN A 458 -14.70 -8.80 -10.70
C ASN A 458 -13.86 -9.89 -10.03
N SER A 459 -14.36 -10.39 -8.91
CA SER A 459 -13.69 -11.44 -8.14
C SER A 459 -14.70 -12.48 -7.71
N LEU A 460 -14.43 -13.72 -8.07
CA LEU A 460 -15.10 -14.92 -7.54
C LEU A 460 -14.16 -15.58 -6.56
N GLU A 461 -14.63 -15.86 -5.35
CA GLU A 461 -13.86 -16.50 -4.31
C GLU A 461 -14.70 -17.53 -3.57
N THR A 462 -14.11 -18.66 -3.23
CA THR A 462 -14.71 -19.62 -2.30
C THR A 462 -13.64 -20.16 -1.37
N GLY A 463 -14.02 -20.50 -0.15
CA GLY A 463 -13.05 -20.98 0.82
C GLY A 463 -13.66 -21.59 2.06
N LEU A 464 -12.76 -22.06 2.90
CA LEU A 464 -13.04 -22.60 4.24
C LEU A 464 -12.39 -21.70 5.28
N LYS A 465 -13.09 -21.44 6.37
CA LYS A 465 -12.56 -20.78 7.56
C LYS A 465 -12.74 -21.67 8.75
N GLY A 466 -11.72 -21.73 9.60
CA GLY A 466 -11.75 -22.41 10.89
C GLY A 466 -11.40 -21.46 12.01
N GLU A 467 -12.13 -21.55 13.11
CA GLU A 467 -11.90 -20.79 14.33
C GLU A 467 -11.75 -21.77 15.51
N PHE A 468 -10.58 -21.80 16.11
CA PHE A 468 -10.21 -22.76 17.14
C PHE A 468 -9.79 -22.07 18.42
N LEU A 469 -9.81 -22.82 19.54
CA LEU A 469 -9.37 -22.34 20.86
C LEU A 469 -10.10 -21.05 21.28
N ASP A 470 -11.42 -21.03 21.16
CA ASP A 470 -12.27 -19.87 21.47
C ASP A 470 -11.88 -18.61 20.69
N GLY A 471 -11.57 -18.75 19.39
CA GLY A 471 -11.18 -17.65 18.49
C GLY A 471 -9.71 -17.24 18.57
N GLN A 472 -8.90 -17.91 19.39
CA GLN A 472 -7.48 -17.59 19.52
C GLN A 472 -6.62 -18.07 18.35
N LEU A 473 -7.08 -19.07 17.60
CA LEU A 473 -6.41 -19.58 16.40
C LEU A 473 -7.39 -19.60 15.23
N ASN A 474 -7.02 -18.92 14.15
CA ASN A 474 -7.82 -18.83 12.93
C ASN A 474 -7.07 -19.40 11.75
N ALA A 475 -7.76 -20.19 10.93
CA ALA A 475 -7.23 -20.70 9.67
C ALA A 475 -8.19 -20.40 8.52
N SER A 476 -7.65 -20.14 7.34
CA SER A 476 -8.44 -19.98 6.12
C SER A 476 -7.76 -20.59 4.92
N LEU A 477 -8.55 -21.19 4.03
CA LEU A 477 -8.13 -21.67 2.74
C LEU A 477 -9.08 -21.12 1.70
N ALA A 478 -8.57 -20.40 0.71
CA ALA A 478 -9.35 -19.77 -0.34
C ALA A 478 -8.83 -20.13 -1.73
N VAL A 479 -9.74 -20.27 -2.67
CA VAL A 479 -9.45 -20.27 -4.11
C VAL A 479 -10.19 -19.10 -4.74
N PHE A 480 -9.54 -18.43 -5.67
CA PHE A 480 -10.09 -17.24 -6.30
C PHE A 480 -9.85 -17.20 -7.80
N LYS A 481 -10.73 -16.47 -8.46
CA LYS A 481 -10.58 -16.00 -9.84
C LYS A 481 -10.93 -14.51 -9.85
N THR A 482 -9.99 -13.69 -10.28
CA THR A 482 -10.18 -12.25 -10.43
C THR A 482 -9.94 -11.87 -11.89
N GLN A 483 -10.79 -11.04 -12.44
CA GLN A 483 -10.75 -10.64 -13.84
C GLN A 483 -10.95 -9.14 -13.96
N GLN A 484 -10.26 -8.51 -14.90
CA GLN A 484 -10.48 -7.12 -15.26
C GLN A 484 -10.73 -7.04 -16.77
N ASP A 485 -11.88 -6.50 -17.14
CA ASP A 485 -12.34 -6.34 -18.52
C ASP A 485 -12.36 -4.86 -18.93
N ASN A 486 -12.62 -4.57 -20.21
CA ASN A 486 -12.59 -3.24 -20.81
C ASN A 486 -11.22 -2.56 -20.68
N VAL A 487 -10.12 -3.32 -20.77
CA VAL A 487 -8.76 -2.77 -20.75
C VAL A 487 -8.47 -2.10 -22.08
N ALA A 488 -7.87 -0.91 -22.03
CA ALA A 488 -7.52 -0.18 -23.23
C ALA A 488 -6.32 -0.82 -23.96
N GLU A 489 -6.51 -1.21 -25.21
CA GLU A 489 -5.46 -1.67 -26.12
C GLU A 489 -5.24 -0.66 -27.24
N ALA A 490 -3.98 -0.26 -27.47
CA ALA A 490 -3.64 0.64 -28.56
C ALA A 490 -3.96 0.01 -29.91
N ILE A 491 -4.52 0.77 -30.84
CA ILE A 491 -4.75 0.33 -32.21
C ILE A 491 -3.53 0.80 -33.04
N ASP A 492 -2.70 -0.13 -33.46
CA ASP A 492 -1.44 0.17 -34.12
C ASP A 492 -1.60 1.14 -35.31
N ASN A 493 -0.81 2.23 -35.30
CA ASN A 493 -0.79 3.27 -36.31
C ASN A 493 -2.13 3.99 -36.53
N VAL A 494 -3.06 3.95 -35.57
CA VAL A 494 -4.31 4.69 -35.62
C VAL A 494 -4.28 5.82 -34.60
N PHE A 495 -4.45 7.03 -35.06
CA PHE A 495 -4.45 8.25 -34.27
C PHE A 495 -5.80 8.93 -34.33
N ILE A 496 -6.16 9.61 -33.22
CA ILE A 496 -7.41 10.34 -33.12
C ILE A 496 -7.37 11.55 -34.11
N PRO A 497 -8.35 11.73 -34.99
CA PRO A 497 -8.40 12.88 -35.88
C PRO A 497 -8.72 14.17 -35.11
N ASP A 498 -8.22 15.29 -35.62
CA ASP A 498 -8.61 16.63 -35.19
C ASP A 498 -10.01 17.02 -35.76
N ALA A 499 -10.46 18.25 -35.47
CA ALA A 499 -11.75 18.74 -35.94
C ALA A 499 -11.88 18.84 -37.48
N ASN A 500 -10.76 18.79 -38.22
CA ASN A 500 -10.72 18.80 -39.68
C ASN A 500 -10.63 17.38 -40.27
N GLY A 501 -10.48 16.36 -39.40
CA GLY A 501 -10.29 14.96 -39.79
C GLY A 501 -8.83 14.57 -40.05
N ASP A 502 -7.88 15.45 -39.74
CA ASP A 502 -6.45 15.16 -39.87
C ASP A 502 -5.95 14.36 -38.65
N PRO A 503 -5.08 13.35 -38.81
CA PRO A 503 -4.57 12.56 -37.69
C PRO A 503 -3.73 13.42 -36.76
N THR A 504 -4.08 13.40 -35.46
CA THR A 504 -3.27 14.02 -34.42
C THR A 504 -2.07 13.11 -34.04
N LYS A 505 -1.34 13.46 -32.99
CA LYS A 505 -0.32 12.57 -32.39
C LYS A 505 -0.90 11.71 -31.26
N GLU A 506 -2.18 11.87 -30.95
CA GLU A 506 -2.83 11.10 -29.87
C GLU A 506 -3.22 9.71 -30.38
N GLN A 507 -2.68 8.68 -29.75
CA GLN A 507 -2.95 7.28 -30.07
C GLN A 507 -4.42 6.93 -29.79
N ALA A 508 -5.07 6.22 -30.70
CA ALA A 508 -6.40 5.66 -30.50
C ALA A 508 -6.35 4.28 -29.85
N TYR A 509 -7.35 3.98 -29.03
CA TYR A 509 -7.47 2.73 -28.28
C TYR A 509 -8.82 2.05 -28.52
N ARG A 510 -8.88 0.76 -28.22
CA ARG A 510 -10.10 -0.03 -28.14
C ARG A 510 -10.17 -0.77 -26.82
N SER A 511 -11.38 -1.08 -26.36
CA SER A 511 -11.58 -1.97 -25.21
C SER A 511 -11.41 -3.42 -25.63
N VAL A 512 -10.68 -4.17 -24.83
CA VAL A 512 -10.46 -5.61 -24.99
C VAL A 512 -10.68 -6.31 -23.65
N ASP A 513 -10.85 -7.64 -23.68
CA ASP A 513 -10.77 -8.46 -22.47
C ASP A 513 -9.37 -8.28 -21.86
N GLY A 514 -9.33 -8.20 -20.56
CA GLY A 514 -8.10 -7.83 -19.87
C GLY A 514 -7.42 -9.02 -19.19
N VAL A 515 -6.96 -8.77 -17.96
CA VAL A 515 -6.18 -9.72 -17.17
C VAL A 515 -7.10 -10.66 -16.41
N GLU A 516 -6.81 -11.96 -16.48
CA GLU A 516 -7.38 -12.99 -15.61
C GLU A 516 -6.31 -13.49 -14.63
N SER A 517 -6.64 -13.49 -13.33
CA SER A 517 -5.81 -14.05 -12.27
C SER A 517 -6.57 -15.14 -11.52
N LYS A 518 -5.89 -16.25 -11.27
CA LYS A 518 -6.41 -17.41 -10.51
C LYS A 518 -5.40 -17.85 -9.48
N GLY A 519 -5.87 -18.26 -8.32
CA GLY A 519 -4.94 -18.71 -7.29
C GLY A 519 -5.57 -19.38 -6.11
N ILE A 520 -4.68 -19.75 -5.18
CA ILE A 520 -5.00 -20.38 -3.91
C ILE A 520 -4.23 -19.68 -2.81
N GLU A 521 -4.87 -19.51 -1.68
CA GLU A 521 -4.32 -18.84 -0.49
C GLU A 521 -4.63 -19.64 0.75
N PHE A 522 -3.63 -19.79 1.63
CA PHE A 522 -3.82 -20.36 2.96
C PHE A 522 -3.23 -19.39 4.00
N GLU A 523 -3.97 -19.15 5.07
CA GLU A 523 -3.55 -18.32 6.20
C GLU A 523 -3.83 -19.06 7.52
N LEU A 524 -2.91 -18.92 8.48
CA LEU A 524 -3.04 -19.45 9.84
C LEU A 524 -2.51 -18.40 10.81
N ASP A 525 -3.34 -17.91 11.72
CA ASP A 525 -2.99 -16.84 12.64
C ASP A 525 -3.51 -17.09 14.04
N GLY A 526 -2.66 -16.88 15.02
CA GLY A 526 -3.03 -16.89 16.43
C GLY A 526 -2.17 -17.81 17.30
N LYS A 527 -2.77 -18.29 18.38
CA LYS A 527 -2.11 -19.11 19.39
C LYS A 527 -2.24 -20.60 19.07
N ILE A 528 -1.10 -21.26 18.87
CA ILE A 528 -1.04 -22.74 18.77
C ILE A 528 -1.19 -23.36 20.17
N THR A 529 -0.57 -22.71 21.15
CA THR A 529 -0.74 -22.96 22.59
C THR A 529 -0.73 -21.64 23.34
N ASN A 530 -1.01 -21.64 24.65
CA ASN A 530 -0.93 -20.42 25.47
C ASN A 530 0.41 -19.66 25.38
N ASN A 531 1.48 -20.36 25.01
CA ASN A 531 2.83 -19.82 24.99
C ASN A 531 3.42 -19.73 23.56
N TRP A 532 2.69 -20.19 22.54
CA TRP A 532 3.19 -20.29 21.20
C TRP A 532 2.26 -19.60 20.20
N ASP A 533 2.70 -18.45 19.71
CA ASP A 533 2.02 -17.68 18.68
C ASP A 533 2.59 -17.97 17.30
N MET A 534 1.73 -18.00 16.29
CA MET A 534 2.11 -18.21 14.89
C MET A 534 1.27 -17.34 13.95
N SER A 535 1.94 -16.76 12.97
CA SER A 535 1.33 -16.17 11.78
C SER A 535 1.99 -16.80 10.56
N PHE A 536 1.21 -17.51 9.76
CA PHE A 536 1.69 -18.17 8.55
C PHE A 536 0.72 -17.90 7.40
N GLY A 537 1.27 -17.61 6.22
CA GLY A 537 0.50 -17.49 5.00
C GLY A 537 1.28 -18.00 3.80
N ILE A 538 0.57 -18.54 2.82
CA ILE A 538 1.11 -18.90 1.52
C ILE A 538 0.07 -18.60 0.44
N THR A 539 0.53 -17.97 -0.64
CA THR A 539 -0.29 -17.67 -1.82
C THR A 539 0.43 -18.14 -3.07
N HIS A 540 -0.33 -18.75 -3.97
CA HIS A 540 0.11 -19.03 -5.33
C HIS A 540 -0.95 -18.55 -6.31
N PHE A 541 -0.54 -17.85 -7.37
CA PHE A 541 -1.45 -17.38 -8.42
C PHE A 541 -0.81 -17.40 -9.80
N SER A 542 -1.65 -17.45 -10.84
CA SER A 542 -1.30 -17.12 -12.22
C SER A 542 -2.02 -15.86 -12.66
N ALA A 543 -1.41 -15.06 -13.52
CA ALA A 543 -2.02 -13.90 -14.14
C ALA A 543 -1.64 -13.84 -15.62
N GLU A 544 -2.65 -13.79 -16.48
CA GLU A 544 -2.51 -13.87 -17.94
C GLU A 544 -3.45 -12.86 -18.60
N ASP A 545 -3.04 -12.32 -19.74
CA ASP A 545 -3.90 -11.52 -20.61
C ASP A 545 -4.84 -12.41 -21.44
N ALA A 546 -5.70 -11.79 -22.27
CA ALA A 546 -6.65 -12.51 -23.12
C ALA A 546 -5.98 -13.43 -24.17
N ALA A 547 -4.72 -13.20 -24.47
CA ALA A 547 -3.92 -14.06 -25.38
C ALA A 547 -3.19 -15.20 -24.65
N GLY A 548 -3.35 -15.31 -23.33
CA GLY A 548 -2.65 -16.30 -22.50
C GLY A 548 -1.19 -15.95 -22.20
N LYS A 549 -0.77 -14.69 -22.47
CA LYS A 549 0.57 -14.21 -22.13
C LYS A 549 0.60 -13.83 -20.64
N LYS A 550 1.66 -14.24 -19.94
CA LYS A 550 1.88 -13.88 -18.53
C LYS A 550 2.05 -12.38 -18.40
N VAL A 551 1.32 -11.78 -17.46
CA VAL A 551 1.40 -10.37 -17.07
C VAL A 551 1.88 -10.25 -15.63
N GLU A 552 2.23 -9.03 -15.20
CA GLU A 552 2.75 -8.75 -13.85
C GLU A 552 3.89 -9.69 -13.45
N THR A 553 4.85 -9.88 -14.34
CA THR A 553 5.98 -10.80 -14.15
C THR A 553 6.99 -10.31 -13.10
N LEU A 554 6.86 -9.07 -12.65
CA LEU A 554 7.59 -8.48 -11.51
C LEU A 554 7.04 -8.95 -10.16
N ALA A 555 5.85 -9.52 -10.12
CA ALA A 555 5.27 -10.10 -8.92
C ALA A 555 5.60 -11.59 -8.82
N SER A 556 6.17 -12.01 -7.69
CA SER A 556 6.38 -13.43 -7.39
C SER A 556 5.05 -14.18 -7.39
N ARG A 557 4.99 -15.27 -8.13
CA ARG A 557 3.78 -16.11 -8.24
C ARG A 557 3.48 -16.89 -6.97
N THR A 558 4.50 -17.18 -6.19
CA THR A 558 4.35 -17.83 -4.89
C THR A 558 5.05 -17.00 -3.84
N THR A 559 4.31 -16.62 -2.81
CA THR A 559 4.85 -15.96 -1.62
C THR A 559 4.43 -16.74 -0.39
N ALA A 560 5.34 -16.90 0.57
CA ALA A 560 5.04 -17.51 1.85
C ALA A 560 5.72 -16.71 2.96
N ASN A 561 4.96 -16.42 4.01
CA ASN A 561 5.47 -15.69 5.17
C ASN A 561 5.14 -16.47 6.44
N LEU A 562 6.13 -16.69 7.27
CA LEU A 562 6.00 -17.27 8.59
C LEU A 562 6.61 -16.31 9.61
N PHE A 563 5.88 -16.05 10.68
CA PHE A 563 6.41 -15.48 11.91
C PHE A 563 5.88 -16.27 13.09
N THR A 564 6.75 -16.69 14.01
CA THR A 564 6.36 -17.48 15.17
C THR A 564 7.13 -17.02 16.40
N LYS A 565 6.49 -17.08 17.57
CA LYS A 565 7.05 -16.66 18.85
C LYS A 565 6.66 -17.67 19.93
N TYR A 566 7.64 -18.10 20.70
CA TYR A 566 7.45 -18.93 21.89
C TYR A 566 7.89 -18.18 23.15
N THR A 567 7.01 -18.10 24.14
CA THR A 567 7.24 -17.39 25.39
C THR A 567 7.40 -18.39 26.54
N LEU A 568 8.52 -18.30 27.25
CA LEU A 568 8.82 -19.10 28.45
C LEU A 568 9.31 -18.18 29.55
N ASP A 569 8.53 -18.10 30.64
CA ASP A 569 8.78 -17.18 31.74
C ASP A 569 8.99 -15.73 31.26
N LYS A 570 10.20 -15.19 31.47
CA LYS A 570 10.58 -13.83 31.05
C LYS A 570 11.11 -13.75 29.62
N TRP A 571 11.33 -14.88 28.94
CA TRP A 571 11.93 -14.92 27.62
C TRP A 571 10.87 -15.16 26.56
N SER A 572 10.98 -14.42 25.46
CA SER A 572 10.28 -14.72 24.22
C SER A 572 11.30 -14.88 23.12
N VAL A 573 11.24 -15.99 22.42
CA VAL A 573 12.11 -16.27 21.27
C VAL A 573 11.25 -16.57 20.07
N GLY A 574 11.53 -15.92 18.98
CA GLY A 574 10.76 -16.09 17.76
C GLY A 574 11.58 -15.75 16.53
N GLY A 575 10.92 -15.73 15.42
CA GLY A 575 11.48 -15.39 14.14
C GLY A 575 10.56 -15.74 13.01
N GLY A 576 11.00 -15.44 11.82
CA GLY A 576 10.21 -15.64 10.63
C GLY A 576 11.04 -15.99 9.41
N VAL A 577 10.32 -16.40 8.38
CA VAL A 577 10.85 -16.64 7.04
C VAL A 577 9.91 -16.01 6.04
N ASN A 578 10.44 -15.17 5.16
CA ASN A 578 9.71 -14.59 4.03
C ASN A 578 10.26 -15.17 2.74
N TYR A 579 9.45 -15.94 2.04
CA TYR A 579 9.81 -16.59 0.77
C TYR A 579 9.12 -15.90 -0.40
N LYS A 580 9.89 -15.70 -1.47
CA LYS A 580 9.39 -15.23 -2.78
C LYS A 580 9.91 -16.12 -3.88
N SER A 581 9.03 -16.62 -4.74
CA SER A 581 9.42 -17.30 -5.97
C SER A 581 10.07 -16.35 -6.97
N ALA A 582 10.76 -16.87 -7.97
CA ALA A 582 11.42 -16.07 -8.99
C ALA A 582 10.46 -15.11 -9.69
N PHE A 583 10.95 -13.91 -9.99
CA PHE A 583 10.25 -12.90 -10.79
C PHE A 583 11.21 -12.26 -11.79
N TYR A 584 10.68 -11.68 -12.86
CA TYR A 584 11.50 -11.19 -13.95
C TYR A 584 10.83 -10.05 -14.73
N THR A 585 11.65 -9.35 -15.52
CA THR A 585 11.22 -8.40 -16.54
C THR A 585 12.06 -8.55 -17.80
N GLY A 586 11.54 -8.08 -18.94
CA GLY A 586 12.22 -8.13 -20.21
C GLY A 586 12.16 -9.50 -20.89
N GLU A 587 12.71 -9.56 -22.08
CA GLU A 587 12.74 -10.77 -22.94
C GLU A 587 14.14 -10.97 -23.52
N GLY A 588 14.48 -12.21 -23.90
CA GLY A 588 15.75 -12.54 -24.56
C GLY A 588 16.99 -12.17 -23.74
N SER A 589 17.94 -11.52 -24.38
CA SER A 589 19.21 -11.10 -23.75
C SER A 589 19.07 -9.95 -22.75
N GLN A 590 17.95 -9.24 -22.77
CA GLN A 590 17.65 -8.14 -21.85
C GLN A 590 16.77 -8.58 -20.67
N LYS A 591 16.52 -9.88 -20.53
CA LYS A 591 15.77 -10.43 -19.40
C LYS A 591 16.57 -10.32 -18.11
N ILE A 592 15.96 -9.72 -17.09
CA ILE A 592 16.49 -9.65 -15.75
C ILE A 592 15.62 -10.53 -14.87
N THR A 593 16.22 -11.49 -14.18
CA THR A 593 15.52 -12.39 -13.26
C THR A 593 16.11 -12.26 -11.87
N GLN A 594 15.23 -12.15 -10.87
CA GLN A 594 15.56 -12.45 -9.48
C GLN A 594 15.12 -13.89 -9.22
N ASP A 595 16.07 -14.75 -8.91
CA ASP A 595 15.78 -16.12 -8.53
C ASP A 595 15.00 -16.19 -7.23
N ALA A 596 14.32 -17.32 -7.00
CA ALA A 596 13.61 -17.55 -5.75
C ALA A 596 14.55 -17.38 -4.53
N TYR A 597 14.05 -16.74 -3.49
CA TYR A 597 14.82 -16.54 -2.27
C TYR A 597 13.95 -16.54 -1.02
N ALA A 598 14.60 -16.77 0.11
CA ALA A 598 14.00 -16.64 1.43
C ALA A 598 14.87 -15.77 2.32
N LEU A 599 14.23 -14.90 3.10
CA LEU A 599 14.88 -14.10 4.15
C LEU A 599 14.42 -14.64 5.50
N ALA A 600 15.39 -14.99 6.36
CA ALA A 600 15.13 -15.41 7.72
C ALA A 600 15.34 -14.26 8.70
N ASN A 601 14.46 -14.17 9.70
CA ASN A 601 14.50 -13.15 10.75
C ASN A 601 14.50 -13.82 12.12
N LEU A 602 15.15 -13.21 13.08
CA LEU A 602 15.19 -13.66 14.47
C LEU A 602 14.71 -12.56 15.41
N MET A 603 13.94 -12.95 16.42
CA MET A 603 13.49 -12.09 17.50
C MET A 603 13.80 -12.75 18.85
N VAL A 604 14.38 -12.00 19.77
CA VAL A 604 14.57 -12.41 21.17
C VAL A 604 14.14 -11.24 22.04
N ALA A 605 13.22 -11.50 22.98
CA ALA A 605 12.78 -10.52 23.94
C ALA A 605 12.93 -11.03 25.38
N TYR A 606 13.16 -10.10 26.30
CA TYR A 606 13.31 -10.38 27.72
C TYR A 606 12.52 -9.36 28.55
N ASP A 607 11.60 -9.83 29.38
CA ASP A 607 10.88 -9.02 30.35
C ASP A 607 11.76 -8.79 31.58
N ILE A 608 12.41 -7.62 31.63
CA ILE A 608 13.29 -7.23 32.73
C ILE A 608 12.49 -7.19 34.04
N ASP A 609 11.34 -6.56 34.00
CA ASP A 609 10.33 -6.56 35.05
C ASP A 609 8.91 -6.50 34.42
N GLN A 610 7.88 -6.17 35.21
CA GLN A 610 6.49 -6.10 34.76
C GLN A 610 6.23 -4.95 33.77
N ASN A 611 7.08 -3.95 33.75
CA ASN A 611 6.92 -2.71 33.00
C ASN A 611 7.96 -2.56 31.87
N ILE A 612 9.12 -3.20 31.98
CA ILE A 612 10.24 -3.00 31.06
C ILE A 612 10.54 -4.27 30.27
N LYS A 613 10.54 -4.14 28.95
CA LYS A 613 10.93 -5.21 28.01
C LYS A 613 12.08 -4.74 27.14
N ALA A 614 13.07 -5.61 26.94
CA ALA A 614 14.12 -5.46 25.94
C ALA A 614 13.87 -6.47 24.80
N GLN A 615 14.02 -6.04 23.55
CA GLN A 615 13.79 -6.88 22.38
C GLN A 615 14.87 -6.65 21.33
N LEU A 616 15.47 -7.73 20.85
CA LEU A 616 16.40 -7.74 19.73
C LEU A 616 15.73 -8.38 18.52
N ASN A 617 15.73 -7.66 17.39
CA ASN A 617 15.34 -8.17 16.09
C ASN A 617 16.54 -8.19 15.15
N ILE A 618 16.73 -9.30 14.43
CA ILE A 618 17.75 -9.44 13.38
C ILE A 618 17.02 -9.80 12.08
N ASN A 619 17.13 -8.93 11.09
CA ASN A 619 16.56 -9.14 9.77
C ASN A 619 17.62 -9.66 8.80
N ASN A 620 17.19 -10.43 7.78
CA ASN A 620 18.08 -11.05 6.80
C ASN A 620 19.26 -11.76 7.49
N LEU A 621 18.93 -12.68 8.41
CA LEU A 621 19.88 -13.35 9.32
C LEU A 621 21.09 -13.97 8.61
N PHE A 622 20.89 -14.51 7.41
CA PHE A 622 21.92 -15.17 6.61
C PHE A 622 22.60 -14.24 5.59
N ASP A 623 22.33 -12.94 5.67
CA ASP A 623 22.91 -11.91 4.81
C ASP A 623 22.74 -12.18 3.31
N LYS A 624 21.58 -12.64 2.92
CA LYS A 624 21.26 -12.93 1.51
C LYS A 624 21.33 -11.65 0.67
N LYS A 625 22.09 -11.69 -0.43
CA LYS A 625 22.10 -10.63 -1.47
C LYS A 625 20.99 -10.95 -2.48
N TYR A 626 20.11 -9.99 -2.74
CA TYR A 626 18.97 -10.12 -3.63
C TYR A 626 18.61 -8.77 -4.23
N TYR A 627 17.79 -8.78 -5.29
CA TYR A 627 17.18 -7.57 -5.83
C TYR A 627 15.83 -7.32 -5.15
N GLU A 628 15.67 -6.14 -4.55
CA GLU A 628 14.39 -5.67 -4.01
C GLU A 628 13.45 -5.22 -5.15
N GLY A 629 14.02 -4.62 -6.20
CA GLY A 629 13.32 -4.20 -7.39
C GLY A 629 14.15 -4.44 -8.66
N ILE A 630 13.47 -4.80 -9.72
CA ILE A 630 14.03 -4.92 -11.07
C ILE A 630 13.11 -4.25 -12.07
N GLY A 631 13.63 -3.75 -13.16
CA GLY A 631 12.88 -3.14 -14.23
C GLY A 631 13.63 -3.10 -15.54
N VAL A 632 13.19 -2.29 -16.46
CA VAL A 632 13.80 -2.24 -17.79
C VAL A 632 15.27 -1.83 -17.68
N ASN A 633 16.18 -2.81 -17.93
CA ASN A 633 17.62 -2.64 -17.91
C ASN A 633 18.21 -2.16 -16.57
N SER A 634 17.49 -2.31 -15.47
CA SER A 634 17.99 -1.85 -14.17
C SER A 634 17.52 -2.70 -12.98
N MET A 635 18.20 -2.54 -11.84
CA MET A 635 17.92 -3.25 -10.61
C MET A 635 18.31 -2.43 -9.39
N VAL A 636 17.74 -2.77 -8.24
CA VAL A 636 18.14 -2.27 -6.92
C VAL A 636 18.34 -3.42 -5.96
N TYR A 637 19.37 -3.32 -5.11
CA TYR A 637 19.65 -4.34 -4.10
C TYR A 637 18.77 -4.17 -2.86
N GLY A 638 18.40 -5.29 -2.27
CA GLY A 638 17.72 -5.35 -0.98
C GLY A 638 18.66 -5.18 0.20
N GLU A 639 18.07 -4.91 1.35
CA GLU A 639 18.75 -4.60 2.60
C GLU A 639 19.60 -5.78 3.11
N PRO A 640 20.88 -5.54 3.50
CA PRO A 640 21.72 -6.54 4.14
C PRO A 640 21.19 -6.96 5.51
N ARG A 641 21.84 -7.96 6.13
CA ARG A 641 21.60 -8.30 7.53
C ARG A 641 21.73 -7.05 8.40
N ASN A 642 20.72 -6.85 9.25
CA ASN A 642 20.68 -5.73 10.18
C ASN A 642 20.04 -6.15 11.51
N ALA A 643 20.28 -5.37 12.54
CA ALA A 643 19.78 -5.63 13.87
C ALA A 643 19.18 -4.36 14.48
N THR A 644 18.17 -4.53 15.31
CA THR A 644 17.55 -3.45 16.10
C THR A 644 17.33 -3.94 17.53
N LEU A 645 17.80 -3.18 18.51
CA LEU A 645 17.52 -3.39 19.93
C LEU A 645 16.53 -2.33 20.39
N THR A 646 15.40 -2.77 20.94
CA THR A 646 14.32 -1.91 21.41
C THR A 646 14.08 -2.11 22.90
N PHE A 647 14.01 -1.03 23.66
CA PHE A 647 13.55 -1.01 25.04
C PHE A 647 12.15 -0.38 25.09
N ARG A 648 11.24 -1.03 25.80
CA ARG A 648 9.87 -0.56 26.00
C ARG A 648 9.57 -0.47 27.49
N TYR A 649 9.07 0.67 27.92
CA TYR A 649 8.49 0.88 29.24
C TYR A 649 7.00 1.12 29.12
N GLN A 650 6.22 0.38 29.85
CA GLN A 650 4.76 0.43 29.85
C GLN A 650 4.21 0.62 31.27
N PHE A 651 3.26 1.51 31.45
CA PHE A 651 2.65 1.84 32.75
C PHE A 651 1.15 2.09 32.65
#